data_8300e8fb483f7a397565b0d1866720ee
#
_entry.id   8300e8fb483f7a397565b0d1866720ee
#
_cell.length_a   1.000
_cell.length_b   1.000
_cell.length_c   1.000
_cell.angle_alpha   90.00
_cell.angle_beta   90.00
_cell.angle_gamma   90.00
#
_symmetry.space_group_name_H-M   'P 1'
#
loop_
_entity.id
_entity.type
_entity.pdbx_description
1 polymer ?
#
loop_
_entity_poly.entity_id
_entity_poly.type
_entity_poly.pdbx_seq_one_letter_code
_entity_poly.pdbx_strand_id
1 'polypeptide(L)'
;VRILINFQENERHMLPVLSYFIRQQGYTAISTSKALTISQLIDKAKSSGCQGIFLVNAQTLANCVPGTRPSLDLYRGSRLDYSVPVIVGNSLLQINSIIHGRFILETDLAKFKALSCQESKAFSFSVLDETHKFNPALQQIKQSLFVAVDIETATLSPEGNILEGSSLQASDEAVSCLSDDSDFTGDVVENGFTVITCVSFTCFTNNGESKTYVIPFWNFLSCHWPSEYEYILAMQFLKAACETDTPKAMHNGQYDCLHLIAHRIFPRNFCIDTMGMAHAQYCSLPKSLDFVASLVLPDFYQWKPQAKEASSNKDIQQYWSYNAKDTFYTARIALHYLRKLPTYAKKNYADQFKLVYPSLYCAFEGFLIDQRERVRLKTEREILVEKQLEELQTILDDKGDISGKKKVGFNPSSPKQVQYYIYDVLGAKDPHIGFKKVNGKRTRIVRGTDAKNLSAIGEQHPILAAVTTRLINYRENRKAISTYFNFVQREGRLLYHLDPFGTETERMASKKSSFWCGTQIQNIPQYAKTMLIADPGYTICEPDNSQSEARCTAYLAQDLKLIEALETPGKDFYTSLGTLFFGMEYEKVTKEFRNKVLKKIVHGTNYMMKEQTFIENAGVDNLLFAAMVLGVVVTPTPTRENSKEMTMKSFAGLLLEKYHEPFQRIRKWYQEIKNEISSTHMLRSPLGHVRYFFGDPAKHYQTFASAVAHGPQNLSVTIVNKGWWKLWLLQKSEPTALRMKAQVHDSAPFQYLTDRPDIRDKAIECFRTPVIIHGRELRIPVDYKEGPSWGETVERKAQ
;
A
#
# COMPACT_ATOMS: atom_id res chain seq x y z
N VAL A 1 -12.67 34.64 -15.04
CA VAL A 1 -12.79 34.69 -13.57
C VAL A 1 -11.54 35.37 -13.02
N ARG A 2 -11.73 36.39 -12.17
CA ARG A 2 -10.64 37.04 -11.42
C ARG A 2 -10.63 36.47 -10.01
N ILE A 3 -9.43 36.04 -9.53
CA ILE A 3 -9.26 35.45 -8.21
C ILE A 3 -8.28 36.22 -7.34
N LEU A 4 -8.52 36.24 -6.03
CA LEU A 4 -7.57 36.75 -5.03
C LEU A 4 -6.76 35.53 -4.50
N ILE A 5 -5.41 35.65 -4.55
CA ILE A 5 -4.51 34.67 -3.97
C ILE A 5 -4.05 35.16 -2.61
N ASN A 6 -4.31 34.37 -1.55
CA ASN A 6 -3.74 34.65 -0.24
C ASN A 6 -2.68 33.59 0.07
N PHE A 7 -1.40 34.01 0.12
CA PHE A 7 -0.24 33.11 0.21
C PHE A 7 0.66 33.46 1.39
N GLN A 8 1.61 32.59 1.75
CA GLN A 8 2.62 32.87 2.77
C GLN A 8 3.79 33.65 2.17
N GLU A 9 4.32 34.68 2.90
CA GLU A 9 5.37 35.57 2.41
C GLU A 9 6.64 34.80 2.00
N ASN A 10 7.03 33.76 2.73
CA ASN A 10 8.18 32.92 2.40
C ASN A 10 8.01 32.09 1.10
N GLU A 11 6.81 32.05 0.54
CA GLU A 11 6.48 31.36 -0.71
C GLU A 11 6.36 32.32 -1.92
N ARG A 12 6.67 33.62 -1.74
CA ARG A 12 6.57 34.68 -2.78
C ARG A 12 7.28 34.27 -4.08
N HIS A 13 8.42 33.61 -3.98
CA HIS A 13 9.19 33.14 -5.14
C HIS A 13 8.45 32.12 -6.02
N MET A 14 7.38 31.50 -5.50
CA MET A 14 6.54 30.54 -6.24
C MET A 14 5.40 31.23 -7.02
N LEU A 15 5.13 32.51 -6.84
CA LEU A 15 4.06 33.23 -7.53
C LEU A 15 4.16 33.21 -9.07
N PRO A 16 5.33 33.29 -9.70
CA PRO A 16 5.44 33.19 -11.15
C PRO A 16 4.95 31.82 -11.65
N VAL A 17 5.25 30.73 -10.94
CA VAL A 17 4.80 29.38 -11.26
C VAL A 17 3.28 29.28 -11.10
N LEU A 18 2.74 29.75 -9.98
CA LEU A 18 1.29 29.78 -9.74
C LEU A 18 0.57 30.62 -10.79
N SER A 19 1.09 31.77 -11.14
CA SER A 19 0.51 32.67 -12.17
C SER A 19 0.46 32.03 -13.55
N TYR A 20 1.43 31.19 -13.88
CA TYR A 20 1.39 30.39 -15.11
C TYR A 20 0.18 29.45 -15.12
N PHE A 21 -0.04 28.65 -14.08
CA PHE A 21 -1.19 27.73 -13.98
C PHE A 21 -2.53 28.46 -13.97
N ILE A 22 -2.62 29.60 -13.29
CA ILE A 22 -3.83 30.45 -13.26
C ILE A 22 -4.21 30.92 -14.67
N ARG A 23 -3.23 31.39 -15.45
CA ARG A 23 -3.44 31.82 -16.85
C ARG A 23 -3.84 30.67 -17.75
N GLN A 24 -3.27 29.47 -17.56
CA GLN A 24 -3.63 28.27 -18.29
C GLN A 24 -5.12 27.89 -18.08
N GLN A 25 -5.67 28.18 -16.91
CA GLN A 25 -7.10 28.00 -16.61
C GLN A 25 -7.99 29.14 -17.14
N GLY A 26 -7.41 30.15 -17.78
CA GLY A 26 -8.13 31.33 -18.28
C GLY A 26 -8.53 32.33 -17.20
N TYR A 27 -7.80 32.37 -16.07
CA TYR A 27 -8.07 33.29 -14.96
C TYR A 27 -7.08 34.45 -14.92
N THR A 28 -7.51 35.55 -14.30
CA THR A 28 -6.62 36.65 -13.84
C THR A 28 -6.54 36.62 -12.32
N ALA A 29 -5.45 37.06 -11.75
CA ALA A 29 -5.26 37.04 -10.31
C ALA A 29 -4.59 38.31 -9.78
N ILE A 30 -4.94 38.64 -8.53
CA ILE A 30 -4.18 39.52 -7.64
C ILE A 30 -3.72 38.74 -6.43
N SER A 31 -2.73 39.20 -5.72
CA SER A 31 -2.15 38.47 -4.59
C SER A 31 -1.96 39.30 -3.34
N THR A 32 -1.96 38.65 -2.18
CA THR A 32 -1.62 39.26 -0.87
C THR A 32 -0.98 38.18 0.03
N SER A 33 0.07 38.58 0.75
CA SER A 33 0.77 37.71 1.70
C SER A 33 0.39 37.99 3.17
N LYS A 34 -0.44 39.01 3.42
CA LYS A 34 -0.86 39.31 4.79
C LYS A 34 -1.77 38.20 5.35
N ALA A 35 -1.53 37.86 6.61
CA ALA A 35 -2.50 37.09 7.38
C ALA A 35 -3.73 37.96 7.65
N LEU A 36 -4.89 37.52 7.22
CA LEU A 36 -6.15 38.27 7.25
C LEU A 36 -7.21 37.51 8.03
N THR A 37 -8.14 38.24 8.66
CA THR A 37 -9.42 37.65 9.08
C THR A 37 -10.26 37.34 7.86
N ILE A 38 -11.31 36.53 8.03
CA ILE A 38 -12.20 36.16 6.91
C ILE A 38 -12.91 37.42 6.34
N SER A 39 -13.35 38.32 7.19
CA SER A 39 -13.99 39.57 6.75
C SER A 39 -13.02 40.41 5.89
N GLN A 40 -11.82 40.63 6.38
CA GLN A 40 -10.78 41.40 5.64
C GLN A 40 -10.43 40.75 4.30
N LEU A 41 -10.40 39.40 4.24
CA LEU A 41 -10.12 38.65 3.02
C LEU A 41 -11.23 38.84 2.00
N ILE A 42 -12.50 38.77 2.44
CA ILE A 42 -13.68 38.95 1.60
C ILE A 42 -13.77 40.40 1.10
N ASP A 43 -13.58 41.41 2.00
CA ASP A 43 -13.64 42.83 1.63
C ASP A 43 -12.57 43.16 0.61
N LYS A 44 -11.38 42.60 0.78
CA LYS A 44 -10.29 42.77 -0.20
C LYS A 44 -10.62 42.15 -1.54
N ALA A 45 -11.24 40.97 -1.57
CA ALA A 45 -11.68 40.32 -2.80
C ALA A 45 -12.74 41.14 -3.53
N LYS A 46 -13.77 41.62 -2.80
CA LYS A 46 -14.85 42.43 -3.34
C LYS A 46 -14.35 43.76 -3.91
N SER A 47 -13.57 44.47 -3.12
CA SER A 47 -12.99 45.79 -3.56
C SER A 47 -12.06 45.67 -4.77
N SER A 48 -11.50 44.47 -4.99
CA SER A 48 -10.63 44.20 -6.14
C SER A 48 -11.38 43.54 -7.32
N GLY A 49 -12.71 43.38 -7.24
CA GLY A 49 -13.53 42.75 -8.28
C GLY A 49 -13.22 41.25 -8.47
N CYS A 50 -12.78 40.56 -7.43
CA CYS A 50 -12.51 39.13 -7.49
C CYS A 50 -13.79 38.30 -7.24
N GLN A 51 -13.95 37.23 -8.02
CA GLN A 51 -15.10 36.33 -7.98
C GLN A 51 -14.84 35.08 -7.13
N GLY A 52 -13.60 34.88 -6.68
CA GLY A 52 -13.18 33.78 -5.83
C GLY A 52 -11.86 34.05 -5.15
N ILE A 53 -11.57 33.27 -4.11
CA ILE A 53 -10.35 33.36 -3.31
C ILE A 53 -9.64 32.03 -3.32
N PHE A 54 -8.33 32.00 -3.67
CA PHE A 54 -7.47 30.83 -3.52
C PHE A 54 -6.62 31.03 -2.27
N LEU A 55 -6.91 30.23 -1.23
CA LEU A 55 -6.30 30.36 0.10
C LEU A 55 -5.20 29.32 0.28
N VAL A 56 -3.95 29.79 0.33
CA VAL A 56 -2.75 28.97 0.58
C VAL A 56 -1.91 29.55 1.72
N ASN A 57 -2.54 30.30 2.62
CA ASN A 57 -1.94 30.87 3.82
C ASN A 57 -2.48 30.18 5.07
N ALA A 58 -1.61 29.42 5.78
CA ALA A 58 -2.01 28.63 6.93
C ALA A 58 -2.55 29.48 8.10
N GLN A 59 -2.00 30.66 8.31
CA GLN A 59 -2.48 31.54 9.39
C GLN A 59 -3.85 32.14 9.07
N THR A 60 -4.09 32.51 7.82
CA THR A 60 -5.42 32.95 7.38
C THR A 60 -6.43 31.81 7.47
N LEU A 61 -6.04 30.57 7.11
CA LEU A 61 -6.89 29.40 7.25
C LEU A 61 -7.30 29.19 8.72
N ALA A 62 -6.37 29.33 9.65
CA ALA A 62 -6.66 29.22 11.08
C ALA A 62 -7.65 30.31 11.58
N ASN A 63 -7.68 31.47 10.95
CA ASN A 63 -8.66 32.51 11.22
C ASN A 63 -10.05 32.25 10.58
N CYS A 64 -10.09 31.40 9.55
CA CYS A 64 -11.32 31.09 8.80
C CYS A 64 -12.04 29.83 9.33
N VAL A 65 -11.30 28.91 9.91
CA VAL A 65 -11.82 27.62 10.40
C VAL A 65 -11.58 27.56 11.92
N PRO A 66 -12.62 27.77 12.74
CA PRO A 66 -12.47 27.66 14.20
C PRO A 66 -12.23 26.19 14.60
N GLY A 67 -11.46 25.98 15.66
CA GLY A 67 -11.16 24.65 16.21
C GLY A 67 -9.68 24.30 16.30
N THR A 68 -9.36 23.02 16.35
CA THR A 68 -7.98 22.50 16.40
C THR A 68 -7.20 22.94 15.18
N ARG A 69 -5.94 23.30 15.34
CA ARG A 69 -5.01 23.88 14.35
C ARG A 69 -5.23 23.34 12.93
N PRO A 70 -6.00 24.02 12.06
CA PRO A 70 -6.22 23.57 10.70
C PRO A 70 -4.91 23.65 9.89
N SER A 71 -4.59 22.60 9.13
CA SER A 71 -3.46 22.62 8.20
C SER A 71 -3.96 22.74 6.75
N LEU A 72 -3.15 23.35 5.90
CA LEU A 72 -3.47 23.44 4.46
C LEU A 72 -3.61 22.05 3.83
N ASP A 73 -2.77 21.12 4.24
CA ASP A 73 -2.81 19.74 3.71
C ASP A 73 -4.13 19.05 4.05
N LEU A 74 -4.63 19.22 5.29
CA LEU A 74 -5.89 18.63 5.76
C LEU A 74 -7.10 19.26 5.06
N TYR A 75 -7.12 20.57 4.89
CA TYR A 75 -8.26 21.30 4.30
C TYR A 75 -8.14 21.51 2.80
N ARG A 76 -7.10 20.98 2.15
CA ARG A 76 -6.87 21.13 0.71
C ARG A 76 -8.12 20.73 -0.09
N GLY A 77 -8.43 21.56 -1.08
CA GLY A 77 -9.56 21.34 -1.96
C GLY A 77 -10.91 21.69 -1.35
N SER A 78 -10.96 22.04 -0.04
CA SER A 78 -12.20 22.47 0.60
C SER A 78 -12.69 23.79 0.03
N ARG A 79 -14.00 23.86 -0.17
CA ARG A 79 -14.73 25.09 -0.44
C ARG A 79 -15.29 25.62 0.88
N LEU A 80 -14.95 26.87 1.20
CA LEU A 80 -15.55 27.61 2.29
C LEU A 80 -16.58 28.56 1.70
N ASP A 81 -17.86 28.38 2.06
CA ASP A 81 -18.97 29.13 1.49
C ASP A 81 -19.20 30.45 2.23
N TYR A 82 -18.59 31.49 1.68
CA TYR A 82 -18.80 32.89 2.07
C TYR A 82 -19.40 33.68 0.90
N SER A 83 -19.68 34.95 1.09
CA SER A 83 -20.19 35.83 0.01
C SER A 83 -19.26 35.94 -1.21
N VAL A 84 -17.99 35.54 -1.04
CA VAL A 84 -17.02 35.23 -2.10
C VAL A 84 -16.48 33.84 -1.78
N PRO A 85 -16.63 32.86 -2.66
CA PRO A 85 -16.22 31.48 -2.37
C PRO A 85 -14.70 31.37 -2.23
N VAL A 86 -14.26 30.59 -1.22
CA VAL A 86 -12.84 30.35 -0.93
C VAL A 86 -12.52 28.90 -1.20
N ILE A 87 -11.52 28.64 -2.05
CA ILE A 87 -10.94 27.30 -2.27
C ILE A 87 -9.61 27.24 -1.53
N VAL A 88 -9.45 26.25 -0.65
CA VAL A 88 -8.21 26.01 0.09
C VAL A 88 -7.26 25.18 -0.78
N GLY A 89 -6.04 25.67 -0.98
CA GLY A 89 -4.99 24.92 -1.68
C GLY A 89 -3.87 24.48 -0.73
N ASN A 90 -2.95 23.71 -1.24
CA ASN A 90 -1.73 23.33 -0.54
C ASN A 90 -0.72 24.49 -0.49
N SER A 91 0.27 24.36 0.40
CA SER A 91 1.48 25.21 0.36
C SER A 91 2.07 25.24 -1.06
N LEU A 92 2.42 26.45 -1.54
CA LEU A 92 2.97 26.62 -2.90
C LEU A 92 4.30 25.86 -3.10
N LEU A 93 5.04 25.60 -2.03
CA LEU A 93 6.27 24.80 -2.08
C LEU A 93 6.01 23.36 -2.54
N GLN A 94 4.81 22.83 -2.34
CA GLN A 94 4.45 21.48 -2.74
C GLN A 94 4.27 21.33 -4.26
N ILE A 95 4.06 22.41 -5.00
CA ILE A 95 3.86 22.36 -6.47
C ILE A 95 5.02 21.64 -7.18
N ASN A 96 6.26 21.87 -6.72
CA ASN A 96 7.45 21.27 -7.34
C ASN A 96 8.13 20.20 -6.45
N SER A 97 7.80 20.13 -5.16
CA SER A 97 8.42 19.16 -4.24
C SER A 97 7.71 17.82 -4.21
N ILE A 98 6.44 17.77 -4.61
CA ILE A 98 5.64 16.54 -4.71
C ILE A 98 5.38 16.23 -6.18
N ILE A 99 5.60 14.98 -6.57
CA ILE A 99 5.54 14.55 -7.97
C ILE A 99 4.18 14.84 -8.65
N HIS A 100 3.09 14.81 -7.88
CA HIS A 100 1.73 15.12 -8.35
C HIS A 100 1.26 16.54 -7.95
N GLY A 101 2.12 17.38 -7.39
CA GLY A 101 1.74 18.71 -6.87
C GLY A 101 1.13 19.63 -7.91
N ARG A 102 1.63 19.59 -9.16
CA ARG A 102 1.07 20.37 -10.28
C ARG A 102 -0.34 19.94 -10.64
N PHE A 103 -0.56 18.63 -10.74
CA PHE A 103 -1.88 18.05 -11.04
C PHE A 103 -2.91 18.45 -9.98
N ILE A 104 -2.53 18.39 -8.70
CA ILE A 104 -3.41 18.79 -7.60
C ILE A 104 -3.75 20.28 -7.69
N LEU A 105 -2.76 21.14 -7.94
CA LEU A 105 -2.98 22.57 -8.10
C LEU A 105 -3.96 22.87 -9.26
N GLU A 106 -3.78 22.23 -10.40
CA GLU A 106 -4.68 22.38 -11.57
C GLU A 106 -6.10 21.95 -11.23
N THR A 107 -6.24 20.84 -10.48
CA THR A 107 -7.54 20.33 -10.02
C THR A 107 -8.22 21.32 -9.07
N ASP A 108 -7.49 21.87 -8.11
CA ASP A 108 -8.05 22.85 -7.16
C ASP A 108 -8.43 24.17 -7.85
N LEU A 109 -7.63 24.65 -8.80
CA LEU A 109 -7.95 25.84 -9.60
C LEU A 109 -9.15 25.61 -10.53
N ALA A 110 -9.30 24.41 -11.09
CA ALA A 110 -10.42 24.08 -11.96
C ALA A 110 -11.79 24.18 -11.26
N LYS A 111 -11.83 24.07 -9.93
CA LYS A 111 -13.05 24.22 -9.13
C LYS A 111 -13.71 25.59 -9.29
N PHE A 112 -12.93 26.64 -9.55
CA PHE A 112 -13.49 27.99 -9.79
C PHE A 112 -14.43 28.07 -11.02
N LYS A 113 -14.27 27.16 -12.00
CA LYS A 113 -15.22 27.06 -13.15
C LYS A 113 -16.58 26.51 -12.74
N ALA A 114 -16.61 25.65 -11.75
CA ALA A 114 -17.83 24.99 -11.28
C ALA A 114 -18.61 25.85 -10.27
N LEU A 115 -17.98 26.85 -9.68
CA LEU A 115 -18.62 27.67 -8.63
C LEU A 115 -19.78 28.53 -9.11
N SER A 116 -19.83 28.87 -10.39
CA SER A 116 -20.93 29.66 -11.00
C SER A 116 -22.19 28.83 -11.29
N CYS A 117 -22.13 27.48 -11.15
CA CYS A 117 -23.16 26.57 -11.66
C CYS A 117 -23.90 25.73 -10.62
N GLN A 118 -23.52 25.76 -9.33
CA GLN A 118 -24.13 24.87 -8.32
C GLN A 118 -24.32 25.56 -6.96
N GLU A 119 -25.56 25.61 -6.52
CA GLU A 119 -25.88 25.71 -5.10
C GLU A 119 -25.38 24.44 -4.40
N SER A 120 -24.66 24.59 -3.28
CA SER A 120 -24.27 23.46 -2.45
C SER A 120 -25.55 22.77 -1.94
N LYS A 121 -25.74 21.49 -2.28
CA LYS A 121 -26.87 20.74 -1.71
C LYS A 121 -26.66 20.65 -0.20
N ALA A 122 -27.60 21.19 0.56
CA ALA A 122 -27.57 21.12 2.01
C ALA A 122 -27.55 19.65 2.46
N PHE A 123 -26.57 19.30 3.26
CA PHE A 123 -26.47 17.95 3.85
C PHE A 123 -27.51 17.81 4.99
N SER A 124 -28.28 16.74 4.95
CA SER A 124 -29.18 16.33 6.02
C SER A 124 -29.23 14.83 6.13
N PHE A 125 -29.51 14.31 7.31
CA PHE A 125 -29.70 12.88 7.53
C PHE A 125 -30.84 12.64 8.54
N SER A 126 -31.37 11.43 8.55
CA SER A 126 -32.40 10.98 9.49
C SER A 126 -31.89 9.80 10.31
N VAL A 127 -32.07 9.82 11.61
CA VAL A 127 -31.71 8.72 12.48
C VAL A 127 -32.86 7.71 12.54
N LEU A 128 -32.53 6.44 12.36
CA LEU A 128 -33.47 5.32 12.46
C LEU A 128 -33.40 4.74 13.89
N ASP A 129 -33.82 5.55 14.85
CA ASP A 129 -33.81 5.28 16.31
C ASP A 129 -35.13 4.71 16.82
N GLU A 130 -36.09 4.49 15.93
CA GLU A 130 -37.39 3.90 16.22
C GLU A 130 -37.80 2.89 15.14
N THR A 131 -38.36 1.76 15.52
CA THR A 131 -38.64 0.64 14.62
C THR A 131 -39.68 0.97 13.52
N HIS A 132 -40.59 1.91 13.77
CA HIS A 132 -41.57 2.34 12.75
C HIS A 132 -40.88 3.05 11.52
N LYS A 133 -39.65 3.56 11.66
CA LYS A 133 -38.88 4.22 10.61
C LYS A 133 -38.23 3.22 9.64
N PHE A 134 -38.14 1.92 9.99
CA PHE A 134 -37.41 0.90 9.21
C PHE A 134 -38.08 0.62 7.86
N ASN A 135 -39.38 0.37 7.85
CA ASN A 135 -40.08 0.04 6.60
C ASN A 135 -40.00 1.16 5.53
N PRO A 136 -40.26 2.43 5.85
CA PRO A 136 -40.10 3.52 4.89
C PRO A 136 -38.66 3.63 4.37
N ALA A 137 -37.64 3.48 5.23
CA ALA A 137 -36.24 3.51 4.85
C ALA A 137 -35.88 2.32 3.94
N LEU A 138 -36.34 1.11 4.25
CA LEU A 138 -36.10 -0.07 3.43
C LEU A 138 -36.72 0.05 2.04
N GLN A 139 -37.93 0.60 1.93
CA GLN A 139 -38.55 0.87 0.61
C GLN A 139 -37.73 1.87 -0.20
N GLN A 140 -37.24 2.94 0.45
CA GLN A 140 -36.37 3.92 -0.20
C GLN A 140 -35.07 3.27 -0.71
N ILE A 141 -34.45 2.38 0.08
CA ILE A 141 -33.26 1.62 -0.33
C ILE A 141 -33.57 0.77 -1.57
N LYS A 142 -34.66 0.01 -1.58
CA LYS A 142 -35.07 -0.85 -2.69
C LYS A 142 -35.36 -0.09 -3.97
N GLN A 143 -35.85 1.15 -3.89
CA GLN A 143 -36.20 1.99 -5.06
C GLN A 143 -35.03 2.84 -5.55
N SER A 144 -33.88 2.79 -4.87
CA SER A 144 -32.72 3.59 -5.22
C SER A 144 -31.95 3.01 -6.42
N LEU A 145 -31.35 3.87 -7.22
CA LEU A 145 -30.43 3.50 -8.30
C LEU A 145 -29.21 2.73 -7.75
N PHE A 146 -28.69 3.20 -6.65
CA PHE A 146 -27.71 2.54 -5.78
C PHE A 146 -27.80 3.13 -4.38
N VAL A 147 -27.22 2.43 -3.40
CA VAL A 147 -27.11 2.88 -2.02
C VAL A 147 -25.64 2.85 -1.56
N ALA A 148 -25.16 3.97 -1.03
CA ALA A 148 -23.88 3.99 -0.35
C ALA A 148 -24.05 3.47 1.07
N VAL A 149 -23.11 2.62 1.54
CA VAL A 149 -23.13 1.99 2.86
C VAL A 149 -21.76 2.20 3.49
N ASP A 150 -21.76 2.51 4.77
CA ASP A 150 -20.56 2.67 5.59
C ASP A 150 -20.89 2.29 7.04
N ILE A 151 -19.97 1.58 7.71
CA ILE A 151 -20.12 1.13 9.08
C ILE A 151 -19.08 1.76 9.98
N GLU A 152 -19.48 2.04 11.21
CA GLU A 152 -18.53 2.33 12.28
C GLU A 152 -18.46 1.16 13.25
N THR A 153 -17.27 0.91 13.78
CA THR A 153 -17.03 -0.23 14.66
C THR A 153 -16.33 0.19 15.96
N ALA A 154 -16.49 -0.62 17.00
CA ALA A 154 -15.70 -0.52 18.22
C ALA A 154 -15.24 -1.92 18.66
N THR A 155 -14.15 -1.97 19.41
CA THR A 155 -13.71 -3.21 20.06
C THR A 155 -14.18 -3.21 21.50
N LEU A 156 -14.85 -4.27 21.90
CA LEU A 156 -15.28 -4.49 23.28
C LEU A 156 -14.26 -5.41 23.99
N SER A 157 -14.03 -5.14 25.28
CA SER A 157 -13.33 -6.09 26.16
C SER A 157 -14.19 -7.34 26.37
N PRO A 158 -13.64 -8.43 26.94
CA PRO A 158 -14.44 -9.61 27.30
C PRO A 158 -15.59 -9.31 28.26
N GLU A 159 -15.45 -8.27 29.09
CA GLU A 159 -16.45 -7.80 30.03
C GLU A 159 -17.50 -6.89 29.38
N GLY A 160 -17.39 -6.63 28.06
CA GLY A 160 -18.33 -5.81 27.29
C GLY A 160 -18.08 -4.30 27.35
N ASN A 161 -16.94 -3.85 27.87
CA ASN A 161 -16.58 -2.43 27.87
C ASN A 161 -15.94 -2.03 26.55
N ILE A 162 -16.30 -0.84 26.03
CA ILE A 162 -15.64 -0.29 24.84
C ILE A 162 -14.19 0.08 25.20
N LEU A 163 -13.23 -0.45 24.47
CA LEU A 163 -11.83 -0.15 24.64
C LEU A 163 -11.51 1.21 24.01
N GLU A 164 -10.90 2.10 24.78
CA GLU A 164 -10.49 3.41 24.29
C GLU A 164 -9.55 3.30 23.09
N GLY A 165 -9.82 4.06 22.04
CA GLY A 165 -9.00 4.14 20.82
C GLY A 165 -9.37 3.17 19.69
N SER A 166 -10.40 2.34 19.84
CA SER A 166 -10.72 1.27 18.91
C SER A 166 -11.49 1.66 17.63
N SER A 167 -12.27 2.74 17.63
CA SER A 167 -13.20 3.00 16.50
C SER A 167 -12.85 4.18 15.60
N LEU A 168 -12.13 5.16 16.07
CA LEU A 168 -11.92 6.41 15.34
C LEU A 168 -10.49 6.59 14.80
N GLN A 169 -9.51 5.86 15.33
CA GLN A 169 -8.14 5.89 14.82
C GLN A 169 -7.90 4.91 13.65
N ALA A 170 -8.69 3.86 13.55
CA ALA A 170 -8.45 2.79 12.58
C ALA A 170 -8.80 3.17 11.14
N SER A 171 -9.72 4.08 10.90
CA SER A 171 -10.08 4.51 9.53
C SER A 171 -9.01 5.39 8.90
N ASP A 172 -8.29 6.18 9.69
CA ASP A 172 -7.24 7.09 9.19
C ASP A 172 -5.85 6.43 9.18
N GLU A 173 -5.56 5.50 10.08
CA GLU A 173 -4.28 4.76 10.12
C GLU A 173 -4.17 3.67 9.05
N ALA A 174 -5.27 3.12 8.56
CA ALA A 174 -5.26 2.17 7.44
C ALA A 174 -4.67 2.76 6.14
N VAL A 175 -4.59 4.08 6.03
CA VAL A 175 -4.05 4.80 4.87
C VAL A 175 -2.62 5.30 5.11
N SER A 176 -2.17 5.46 6.35
CA SER A 176 -0.84 6.00 6.66
C SER A 176 0.26 4.94 6.82
N CYS A 177 -0.05 3.67 6.89
CA CYS A 177 0.92 2.59 7.07
C CYS A 177 1.68 2.21 5.78
N LEU A 178 2.29 3.20 5.14
CA LEU A 178 3.44 3.00 4.26
C LEU A 178 4.77 3.32 4.97
N SER A 179 4.76 3.54 6.30
CA SER A 179 5.96 3.68 7.11
C SER A 179 6.04 2.55 8.13
N ASP A 180 7.05 1.74 7.99
CA ASP A 180 7.37 0.54 8.76
C ASP A 180 7.77 0.75 10.24
N ASP A 181 7.45 1.88 10.87
CA ASP A 181 7.92 2.22 12.21
C ASP A 181 6.84 2.89 13.07
N SER A 182 5.79 2.13 13.44
CA SER A 182 5.03 2.48 14.63
C SER A 182 5.10 1.31 15.62
N ASP A 183 5.85 1.51 16.71
CA ASP A 183 5.73 0.74 17.94
C ASP A 183 4.32 0.93 18.53
N PHE A 184 3.37 0.17 18.02
CA PHE A 184 2.05 0.05 18.62
C PHE A 184 2.16 -0.94 19.79
N THR A 185 2.62 -0.45 20.94
CA THR A 185 2.47 -1.14 22.24
C THR A 185 1.12 -0.81 22.85
N GLY A 186 0.02 -1.02 22.13
CA GLY A 186 -1.29 -1.12 22.73
C GLY A 186 -1.45 -2.56 23.21
N ASP A 187 -1.78 -2.76 24.47
CA ASP A 187 -2.12 -4.07 25.01
C ASP A 187 -3.25 -4.66 24.17
N VAL A 188 -2.90 -5.65 23.37
CA VAL A 188 -3.85 -6.35 22.50
C VAL A 188 -4.67 -7.23 23.43
N VAL A 189 -5.92 -6.87 23.64
CA VAL A 189 -6.84 -7.68 24.45
C VAL A 189 -7.08 -8.99 23.72
N GLU A 190 -6.50 -10.06 24.24
CA GLU A 190 -6.51 -11.40 23.63
C GLU A 190 -7.92 -11.94 23.34
N ASN A 191 -8.98 -11.35 23.88
CA ASN A 191 -10.36 -11.81 23.79
C ASN A 191 -11.38 -10.70 23.44
N GLY A 192 -10.94 -9.56 22.92
CA GLY A 192 -11.87 -8.52 22.48
C GLY A 192 -12.63 -8.92 21.21
N PHE A 193 -13.86 -8.48 21.06
CA PHE A 193 -14.66 -8.67 19.86
C PHE A 193 -15.11 -7.33 19.28
N THR A 194 -15.17 -7.26 17.95
CA THR A 194 -15.57 -6.04 17.25
C THR A 194 -17.08 -6.01 17.08
N VAL A 195 -17.70 -4.90 17.44
CA VAL A 195 -19.13 -4.64 17.24
C VAL A 195 -19.35 -3.49 16.26
N ILE A 196 -20.46 -3.53 15.54
CA ILE A 196 -20.91 -2.42 14.71
C ILE A 196 -21.60 -1.41 15.61
N THR A 197 -21.13 -0.15 15.63
CA THR A 197 -21.70 0.90 16.50
C THR A 197 -22.80 1.68 15.82
N CYS A 198 -22.67 1.97 14.53
CA CYS A 198 -23.72 2.49 13.68
C CYS A 198 -23.45 2.16 12.21
N VAL A 199 -24.49 2.26 11.40
CA VAL A 199 -24.39 2.09 9.95
C VAL A 199 -25.15 3.22 9.27
N SER A 200 -24.54 3.83 8.26
CA SER A 200 -25.23 4.81 7.45
C SER A 200 -25.54 4.29 6.05
N PHE A 201 -26.64 4.81 5.49
CA PHE A 201 -27.12 4.52 4.15
C PHE A 201 -27.41 5.83 3.44
N THR A 202 -26.78 6.10 2.31
CA THR A 202 -27.20 7.19 1.42
C THR A 202 -27.82 6.62 0.17
N CYS A 203 -29.13 6.75 0.08
CA CYS A 203 -29.96 6.38 -1.06
C CYS A 203 -29.81 7.41 -2.16
N PHE A 204 -29.50 6.98 -3.39
CA PHE A 204 -29.45 7.85 -4.54
C PHE A 204 -30.54 7.47 -5.54
N THR A 205 -31.44 8.41 -5.85
CA THR A 205 -32.59 8.16 -6.69
C THR A 205 -32.33 8.53 -8.16
N ASN A 206 -33.19 8.03 -9.06
CA ASN A 206 -33.15 8.38 -10.49
C ASN A 206 -33.34 9.88 -10.74
N ASN A 207 -34.04 10.58 -9.84
CA ASN A 207 -34.30 12.03 -9.96
C ASN A 207 -33.08 12.88 -9.53
N GLY A 208 -31.97 12.24 -9.13
CA GLY A 208 -30.77 12.95 -8.68
C GLY A 208 -30.83 13.44 -7.24
N GLU A 209 -31.83 13.03 -6.48
CA GLU A 209 -31.97 13.30 -5.05
C GLU A 209 -31.20 12.24 -4.22
N SER A 210 -30.72 12.65 -3.07
CA SER A 210 -30.10 11.76 -2.10
C SER A 210 -30.79 11.91 -0.74
N LYS A 211 -30.99 10.79 -0.06
CA LYS A 211 -31.50 10.74 1.30
C LYS A 211 -30.61 9.86 2.14
N THR A 212 -30.15 10.40 3.28
CA THR A 212 -29.21 9.71 4.16
C THR A 212 -29.89 9.29 5.44
N TYR A 213 -29.64 8.05 5.85
CA TYR A 213 -30.11 7.44 7.09
C TYR A 213 -28.94 6.94 7.92
N VAL A 214 -29.05 6.98 9.24
CA VAL A 214 -28.16 6.33 10.18
C VAL A 214 -28.96 5.43 11.09
N ILE A 215 -28.57 4.16 11.22
CA ILE A 215 -29.11 3.24 12.21
C ILE A 215 -28.06 3.04 13.32
N PRO A 216 -28.34 3.45 14.56
CA PRO A 216 -27.46 3.26 15.70
C PRO A 216 -27.62 1.85 16.30
N PHE A 217 -26.52 1.30 16.85
CA PHE A 217 -26.50 0.06 17.63
C PHE A 217 -25.89 0.28 19.00
N TRP A 218 -24.80 1.05 19.07
CA TRP A 218 -24.09 1.34 20.30
C TRP A 218 -23.83 2.84 20.44
N ASN A 219 -24.12 3.37 21.60
CA ASN A 219 -23.59 4.65 22.05
C ASN A 219 -22.20 4.41 22.63
N PHE A 220 -21.48 5.46 22.98
CA PHE A 220 -20.10 5.31 23.51
C PHE A 220 -19.97 4.38 24.73
N LEU A 221 -21.04 4.10 25.46
CA LEU A 221 -20.99 3.34 26.70
C LEU A 221 -22.01 2.20 26.80
N SER A 222 -23.03 2.16 25.93
CA SER A 222 -24.13 1.21 26.05
C SER A 222 -24.81 0.90 24.73
N CYS A 223 -25.58 -0.20 24.71
CA CYS A 223 -26.48 -0.47 23.60
C CYS A 223 -27.46 0.72 23.43
N HIS A 224 -27.70 1.11 22.16
CA HIS A 224 -28.66 2.18 21.87
C HIS A 224 -30.10 1.76 22.12
N TRP A 225 -30.41 0.52 21.80
CA TRP A 225 -31.78 -0.01 21.85
C TRP A 225 -32.18 -0.37 23.28
N PRO A 226 -33.36 0.06 23.72
CA PRO A 226 -33.79 -0.15 25.12
C PRO A 226 -34.13 -1.60 25.45
N SER A 227 -34.41 -2.44 24.44
CA SER A 227 -34.73 -3.85 24.64
C SER A 227 -34.00 -4.75 23.62
N GLU A 228 -33.77 -6.01 23.96
CA GLU A 228 -33.24 -7.02 23.04
C GLU A 228 -34.14 -7.18 21.81
N TYR A 229 -35.42 -7.07 21.97
CA TYR A 229 -36.38 -7.18 20.86
C TYR A 229 -36.16 -6.08 19.82
N GLU A 230 -36.02 -4.83 20.24
CA GLU A 230 -35.75 -3.71 19.34
C GLU A 230 -34.37 -3.80 18.71
N TYR A 231 -33.37 -4.26 19.48
CA TYR A 231 -32.03 -4.56 18.91
C TYR A 231 -32.10 -5.62 17.80
N ILE A 232 -32.85 -6.72 18.02
CA ILE A 232 -33.05 -7.75 17.01
C ILE A 232 -33.76 -7.19 15.77
N LEU A 233 -34.80 -6.36 15.94
CA LEU A 233 -35.47 -5.71 14.81
C LEU A 233 -34.52 -4.78 14.04
N ALA A 234 -33.66 -4.04 14.73
CA ALA A 234 -32.65 -3.20 14.09
C ALA A 234 -31.61 -4.02 13.31
N MET A 235 -31.16 -5.17 13.85
CA MET A 235 -30.28 -6.10 13.13
C MET A 235 -30.96 -6.75 11.93
N GLN A 236 -32.25 -7.09 12.06
CA GLN A 236 -33.05 -7.61 10.94
C GLN A 236 -33.22 -6.56 9.82
N PHE A 237 -33.47 -5.30 10.19
CA PHE A 237 -33.49 -4.20 9.21
C PHE A 237 -32.13 -4.05 8.51
N LEU A 238 -31.04 -4.01 9.27
CA LEU A 238 -29.68 -3.93 8.72
C LEU A 238 -29.42 -5.06 7.72
N LYS A 239 -29.76 -6.29 8.11
CA LYS A 239 -29.65 -7.45 7.22
C LYS A 239 -30.50 -7.26 5.96
N ALA A 240 -31.77 -6.92 6.10
CA ALA A 240 -32.68 -6.70 4.98
C ALA A 240 -32.19 -5.57 4.05
N ALA A 241 -31.63 -4.50 4.58
CA ALA A 241 -31.10 -3.36 3.81
C ALA A 241 -29.84 -3.75 3.00
N CYS A 242 -28.90 -4.46 3.64
CA CYS A 242 -27.66 -4.91 3.00
C CYS A 242 -27.88 -6.02 1.97
N GLU A 243 -28.87 -6.89 2.19
CA GLU A 243 -29.17 -8.05 1.33
C GLU A 243 -30.18 -7.75 0.20
N THR A 244 -30.59 -6.48 0.01
CA THR A 244 -31.37 -6.09 -1.18
C THR A 244 -30.56 -6.25 -2.46
N ASP A 245 -31.23 -6.40 -3.61
CA ASP A 245 -30.56 -6.43 -4.92
C ASP A 245 -30.12 -5.05 -5.42
N THR A 246 -30.47 -3.97 -4.70
CA THR A 246 -30.01 -2.61 -5.01
C THR A 246 -28.48 -2.57 -5.01
N PRO A 247 -27.81 -2.02 -6.05
CA PRO A 247 -26.35 -1.90 -6.07
C PRO A 247 -25.78 -1.17 -4.85
N LYS A 248 -24.75 -1.74 -4.20
CA LYS A 248 -24.08 -1.12 -3.05
C LYS A 248 -22.80 -0.42 -3.51
N ALA A 249 -22.65 0.81 -3.02
CA ALA A 249 -21.44 1.60 -3.14
C ALA A 249 -20.78 1.73 -1.78
N MET A 250 -19.48 1.51 -1.68
CA MET A 250 -18.69 1.64 -0.47
C MET A 250 -17.36 2.33 -0.77
N HIS A 251 -16.66 2.76 0.25
CA HIS A 251 -15.29 3.25 0.12
C HIS A 251 -14.36 2.35 0.93
N ASN A 252 -13.51 1.54 0.28
CA ASN A 252 -12.76 0.46 0.92
C ASN A 252 -13.70 -0.61 1.53
N GLY A 253 -14.74 -0.95 0.78
CA GLY A 253 -15.84 -1.78 1.26
C GLY A 253 -15.49 -3.21 1.67
N GLN A 254 -14.24 -3.65 1.48
CA GLN A 254 -13.76 -4.90 2.07
C GLN A 254 -13.84 -4.88 3.60
N TYR A 255 -13.56 -3.73 4.23
CA TYR A 255 -13.66 -3.55 5.68
C TYR A 255 -15.11 -3.76 6.14
N ASP A 256 -16.03 -3.04 5.52
CA ASP A 256 -17.47 -3.12 5.83
C ASP A 256 -18.02 -4.52 5.62
N CYS A 257 -17.71 -5.13 4.47
CA CYS A 257 -18.13 -6.50 4.15
C CYS A 257 -17.60 -7.51 5.17
N LEU A 258 -16.34 -7.39 5.63
CA LEU A 258 -15.78 -8.31 6.63
C LEU A 258 -16.58 -8.28 7.93
N HIS A 259 -16.87 -7.09 8.46
CA HIS A 259 -17.61 -6.96 9.70
C HIS A 259 -19.09 -7.35 9.55
N LEU A 260 -19.75 -6.97 8.46
CA LEU A 260 -21.12 -7.38 8.17
C LEU A 260 -21.24 -8.91 8.05
N ILE A 261 -20.32 -9.56 7.31
CA ILE A 261 -20.32 -11.03 7.16
C ILE A 261 -20.06 -11.73 8.51
N ALA A 262 -19.18 -11.17 9.36
CA ALA A 262 -18.98 -11.68 10.72
C ALA A 262 -20.28 -11.68 11.55
N HIS A 263 -21.18 -10.75 11.28
CA HIS A 263 -22.53 -10.69 11.86
C HIS A 263 -23.59 -11.45 11.05
N ARG A 264 -23.16 -12.31 10.09
CA ARG A 264 -24.03 -13.09 9.19
C ARG A 264 -24.94 -12.25 8.30
N ILE A 265 -24.48 -11.05 7.96
CA ILE A 265 -25.10 -10.15 6.99
C ILE A 265 -24.24 -10.17 5.72
N PHE A 266 -24.82 -10.60 4.59
CA PHE A 266 -24.11 -10.79 3.33
C PHE A 266 -24.49 -9.68 2.34
N PRO A 267 -23.70 -8.59 2.21
CA PRO A 267 -24.03 -7.50 1.29
C PRO A 267 -24.17 -8.01 -0.14
N ARG A 268 -25.39 -8.00 -0.66
CA ARG A 268 -25.66 -8.39 -2.05
C ARG A 268 -25.36 -7.22 -2.98
N ASN A 269 -24.92 -7.57 -4.17
CA ASN A 269 -24.67 -6.62 -5.25
C ASN A 269 -23.73 -5.47 -4.85
N PHE A 270 -22.71 -5.76 -4.02
CA PHE A 270 -21.60 -4.84 -3.80
C PHE A 270 -20.77 -4.81 -5.08
N CYS A 271 -20.81 -3.72 -5.83
CA CYS A 271 -20.17 -3.59 -7.14
C CYS A 271 -19.49 -2.23 -7.36
N ILE A 272 -19.63 -1.30 -6.44
CA ILE A 272 -19.06 0.05 -6.53
C ILE A 272 -18.17 0.28 -5.31
N ASP A 273 -16.84 0.19 -5.48
CA ASP A 273 -15.86 0.63 -4.49
C ASP A 273 -15.18 1.91 -4.98
N THR A 274 -15.49 3.03 -4.31
CA THR A 274 -15.00 4.34 -4.73
C THR A 274 -13.50 4.51 -4.53
N MET A 275 -12.89 3.81 -3.56
CA MET A 275 -11.44 3.73 -3.39
C MET A 275 -10.81 2.95 -4.55
N GLY A 276 -11.40 1.81 -4.92
CA GLY A 276 -10.96 1.01 -6.06
C GLY A 276 -11.08 1.76 -7.39
N MET A 277 -12.15 2.54 -7.60
CA MET A 277 -12.31 3.38 -8.79
C MET A 277 -11.27 4.50 -8.86
N ALA A 278 -10.98 5.16 -7.71
CA ALA A 278 -9.92 6.16 -7.62
C ALA A 278 -8.55 5.55 -7.92
N HIS A 279 -8.25 4.37 -7.36
CA HIS A 279 -7.03 3.62 -7.64
C HIS A 279 -6.89 3.27 -9.12
N ALA A 280 -7.96 2.80 -9.75
CA ALA A 280 -7.95 2.42 -11.16
C ALA A 280 -7.67 3.60 -12.10
N GLN A 281 -8.02 4.82 -11.70
CA GLN A 281 -7.73 6.03 -12.46
C GLN A 281 -6.33 6.57 -12.17
N TYR A 282 -5.95 6.68 -10.88
CA TYR A 282 -4.71 7.31 -10.43
C TYR A 282 -4.10 6.55 -9.25
N CYS A 283 -3.52 5.38 -9.51
CA CYS A 283 -3.00 4.48 -8.48
C CYS A 283 -1.90 5.10 -7.58
N SER A 284 -1.23 6.15 -8.04
CA SER A 284 -0.16 6.83 -7.29
C SER A 284 -0.65 7.96 -6.38
N LEU A 285 -1.94 8.29 -6.38
CA LEU A 285 -2.51 9.30 -5.49
C LEU A 285 -3.01 8.66 -4.19
N PRO A 286 -3.10 9.45 -3.10
CA PRO A 286 -3.80 9.04 -1.89
C PRO A 286 -5.24 8.63 -2.19
N LYS A 287 -5.76 7.66 -1.43
CA LYS A 287 -7.05 7.03 -1.70
C LYS A 287 -8.05 7.20 -0.55
N SER A 288 -7.72 7.99 0.49
CA SER A 288 -8.68 8.29 1.56
C SER A 288 -9.93 8.98 1.03
N LEU A 289 -11.06 8.73 1.66
CA LEU A 289 -12.36 9.23 1.21
C LEU A 289 -12.39 10.76 1.02
N ASP A 290 -11.82 11.48 1.98
CA ASP A 290 -11.71 12.94 1.93
C ASP A 290 -10.80 13.42 0.79
N PHE A 291 -9.66 12.76 0.57
CA PHE A 291 -8.77 13.10 -0.53
C PHE A 291 -9.45 12.89 -1.88
N VAL A 292 -10.12 11.75 -2.06
CA VAL A 292 -10.87 11.45 -3.30
C VAL A 292 -12.02 12.45 -3.49
N ALA A 293 -12.80 12.73 -2.44
CA ALA A 293 -13.86 13.73 -2.47
C ALA A 293 -13.31 15.11 -2.88
N SER A 294 -12.17 15.50 -2.33
CA SER A 294 -11.52 16.77 -2.64
C SER A 294 -11.03 16.88 -4.09
N LEU A 295 -10.75 15.75 -4.75
CA LEU A 295 -10.37 15.75 -6.17
C LEU A 295 -11.57 15.90 -7.11
N VAL A 296 -12.67 15.21 -6.79
CA VAL A 296 -13.77 15.02 -7.76
C VAL A 296 -15.00 15.88 -7.49
N LEU A 297 -15.15 16.41 -6.27
CA LEU A 297 -16.30 17.23 -5.88
C LEU A 297 -15.91 18.70 -5.76
N PRO A 298 -16.51 19.60 -6.57
CA PRO A 298 -16.15 21.02 -6.54
C PRO A 298 -16.61 21.76 -5.28
N ASP A 299 -17.65 21.26 -4.61
CA ASP A 299 -18.21 21.78 -3.36
C ASP A 299 -17.80 20.97 -2.14
N PHE A 300 -16.66 20.26 -2.21
CA PHE A 300 -16.09 19.51 -1.09
C PHE A 300 -15.79 20.43 0.10
N TYR A 301 -16.16 19.97 1.31
CA TYR A 301 -15.74 20.54 2.58
C TYR A 301 -15.20 19.46 3.49
N GLN A 302 -14.07 19.72 4.16
CA GLN A 302 -13.43 18.74 5.04
C GLN A 302 -14.26 18.50 6.32
N TRP A 303 -14.61 17.24 6.57
CA TRP A 303 -15.42 16.84 7.74
C TRP A 303 -14.70 15.87 8.69
N LYS A 304 -13.60 15.24 8.24
CA LYS A 304 -12.88 14.21 9.02
C LYS A 304 -12.43 14.67 10.42
N PRO A 305 -12.00 15.94 10.66
CA PRO A 305 -11.70 16.39 12.01
C PRO A 305 -12.85 16.26 13.02
N GLN A 306 -14.10 16.31 12.54
CA GLN A 306 -15.30 16.19 13.39
C GLN A 306 -15.41 14.83 14.10
N ALA A 307 -14.88 13.76 13.50
CA ALA A 307 -14.84 12.44 14.11
C ALA A 307 -14.06 12.43 15.44
N LYS A 308 -12.88 13.04 15.43
CA LYS A 308 -12.02 13.11 16.61
C LYS A 308 -12.64 14.00 17.70
N GLU A 309 -13.28 15.09 17.31
CA GLU A 309 -13.99 15.98 18.22
C GLU A 309 -15.20 15.27 18.86
N ALA A 310 -16.00 14.55 18.07
CA ALA A 310 -17.14 13.78 18.55
C ALA A 310 -16.73 12.73 19.59
N SER A 311 -15.66 11.99 19.31
CA SER A 311 -15.13 10.98 20.24
C SER A 311 -14.62 11.62 21.54
N SER A 312 -13.86 12.71 21.43
CA SER A 312 -13.30 13.41 22.61
C SER A 312 -14.38 14.01 23.48
N ASN A 313 -15.45 14.53 22.89
CA ASN A 313 -16.55 15.19 23.57
C ASN A 313 -17.71 14.25 23.93
N LYS A 314 -17.63 12.97 23.50
CA LYS A 314 -18.73 11.98 23.62
C LYS A 314 -20.05 12.49 23.03
N ASP A 315 -19.97 13.23 21.91
CA ASP A 315 -21.15 13.77 21.19
C ASP A 315 -21.65 12.74 20.17
N ILE A 316 -22.69 12.01 20.55
CA ILE A 316 -23.26 10.95 19.71
C ILE A 316 -23.92 11.48 18.43
N GLN A 317 -24.51 12.67 18.46
CA GLN A 317 -25.12 13.27 17.27
C GLN A 317 -24.04 13.67 16.25
N GLN A 318 -22.94 14.21 16.71
CA GLN A 318 -21.79 14.52 15.86
C GLN A 318 -21.15 13.24 15.30
N TYR A 319 -21.10 12.15 16.07
CA TYR A 319 -20.62 10.85 15.63
C TYR A 319 -21.50 10.26 14.51
N TRP A 320 -22.83 10.30 14.67
CA TRP A 320 -23.73 9.86 13.59
C TRP A 320 -23.68 10.78 12.37
N SER A 321 -23.54 12.08 12.57
CA SER A 321 -23.35 13.04 11.47
C SER A 321 -22.08 12.75 10.68
N TYR A 322 -21.00 12.33 11.35
CA TYR A 322 -19.75 11.92 10.73
C TYR A 322 -19.95 10.70 9.81
N ASN A 323 -20.50 9.61 10.33
CA ASN A 323 -20.79 8.40 9.55
C ASN A 323 -21.76 8.69 8.38
N ALA A 324 -22.79 9.52 8.61
CA ALA A 324 -23.72 9.96 7.55
C ALA A 324 -23.00 10.72 6.42
N LYS A 325 -22.01 11.55 6.74
CA LYS A 325 -21.21 12.27 5.76
C LYS A 325 -20.34 11.33 4.95
N ASP A 326 -19.81 10.27 5.55
CA ASP A 326 -19.01 9.27 4.84
C ASP A 326 -19.83 8.63 3.71
N THR A 327 -21.06 8.19 3.96
CA THR A 327 -21.93 7.67 2.89
C THR A 327 -22.42 8.73 1.93
N PHE A 328 -22.69 9.95 2.39
CA PHE A 328 -23.10 11.05 1.52
C PHE A 328 -21.99 11.38 0.49
N TYR A 329 -20.75 11.50 0.92
CA TYR A 329 -19.63 11.73 0.02
C TYR A 329 -19.31 10.50 -0.84
N THR A 330 -19.39 9.30 -0.28
CA THR A 330 -19.25 8.05 -1.05
C THR A 330 -20.27 7.97 -2.19
N ALA A 331 -21.53 8.27 -1.94
CA ALA A 331 -22.57 8.28 -2.98
C ALA A 331 -22.26 9.28 -4.09
N ARG A 332 -21.80 10.48 -3.75
CA ARG A 332 -21.46 11.53 -4.72
C ARG A 332 -20.23 11.19 -5.55
N ILE A 333 -19.20 10.61 -4.93
CA ILE A 333 -18.03 10.10 -5.62
C ILE A 333 -18.41 8.96 -6.56
N ALA A 334 -19.22 8.00 -6.08
CA ALA A 334 -19.74 6.91 -6.90
C ALA A 334 -20.44 7.44 -8.16
N LEU A 335 -21.36 8.40 -8.00
CA LEU A 335 -22.04 9.02 -9.12
C LEU A 335 -21.07 9.70 -10.10
N HIS A 336 -20.07 10.41 -9.58
CA HIS A 336 -19.03 11.04 -10.40
C HIS A 336 -18.30 10.00 -11.25
N TYR A 337 -17.81 8.91 -10.63
CA TYR A 337 -17.07 7.87 -11.34
C TYR A 337 -17.94 7.06 -12.29
N LEU A 338 -19.17 6.73 -11.94
CA LEU A 338 -20.09 6.05 -12.84
C LEU A 338 -20.29 6.83 -14.14
N ARG A 339 -20.31 8.16 -14.08
CA ARG A 339 -20.48 9.06 -15.23
C ARG A 339 -19.17 9.37 -15.97
N LYS A 340 -18.07 9.56 -15.24
CA LYS A 340 -16.85 10.20 -15.77
C LYS A 340 -15.59 9.35 -15.73
N LEU A 341 -15.63 8.12 -15.17
CA LEU A 341 -14.46 7.27 -15.13
C LEU A 341 -14.01 6.93 -16.56
N PRO A 342 -12.73 7.19 -16.93
CA PRO A 342 -12.23 6.87 -18.28
C PRO A 342 -12.36 5.37 -18.60
N THR A 343 -12.52 5.03 -19.88
CA THR A 343 -12.71 3.65 -20.33
C THR A 343 -11.59 2.72 -19.85
N TYR A 344 -10.33 3.18 -19.88
CA TYR A 344 -9.22 2.38 -19.38
C TYR A 344 -9.33 2.09 -17.88
N ALA A 345 -9.76 3.09 -17.10
CA ALA A 345 -9.90 2.93 -15.66
C ALA A 345 -11.10 2.05 -15.29
N LYS A 346 -12.17 2.04 -16.11
CA LYS A 346 -13.26 1.07 -15.96
C LYS A 346 -12.77 -0.37 -16.10
N LYS A 347 -11.89 -0.61 -17.09
CA LYS A 347 -11.29 -1.92 -17.28
C LYS A 347 -10.37 -2.31 -16.13
N ASN A 348 -9.46 -1.42 -15.72
CA ASN A 348 -8.59 -1.64 -14.57
C ASN A 348 -9.42 -1.98 -13.32
N TYR A 349 -10.46 -1.17 -13.07
CA TYR A 349 -11.37 -1.40 -11.93
C TYR A 349 -12.05 -2.76 -11.99
N ALA A 350 -12.66 -3.13 -13.12
CA ALA A 350 -13.37 -4.39 -13.27
C ALA A 350 -12.45 -5.60 -13.06
N ASP A 351 -11.21 -5.53 -13.56
CA ASP A 351 -10.23 -6.61 -13.41
C ASP A 351 -9.70 -6.74 -11.98
N GLN A 352 -9.57 -5.63 -11.24
CA GLN A 352 -9.14 -5.63 -9.85
C GLN A 352 -10.29 -5.91 -8.88
N PHE A 353 -11.45 -5.32 -9.09
CA PHE A 353 -12.58 -5.43 -8.17
C PHE A 353 -13.06 -6.87 -7.97
N LYS A 354 -13.05 -7.69 -9.03
CA LYS A 354 -13.41 -9.12 -8.90
C LYS A 354 -12.56 -9.88 -7.88
N LEU A 355 -11.32 -9.42 -7.63
CA LEU A 355 -10.40 -10.02 -6.67
C LEU A 355 -10.77 -9.72 -5.21
N VAL A 356 -11.68 -8.77 -4.98
CA VAL A 356 -12.24 -8.48 -3.65
C VAL A 356 -12.91 -9.74 -3.06
N TYR A 357 -13.64 -10.50 -3.87
CA TYR A 357 -14.36 -11.69 -3.39
C TYR A 357 -13.45 -12.80 -2.85
N PRO A 358 -12.43 -13.28 -3.60
CA PRO A 358 -11.50 -14.25 -3.04
C PRO A 358 -10.65 -13.67 -1.90
N SER A 359 -10.37 -12.33 -1.90
CA SER A 359 -9.68 -11.70 -0.77
C SER A 359 -10.51 -11.74 0.51
N LEU A 360 -11.81 -11.46 0.42
CA LEU A 360 -12.75 -11.60 1.54
C LEU A 360 -12.80 -13.05 2.05
N TYR A 361 -12.88 -14.02 1.15
CA TYR A 361 -12.85 -15.42 1.54
C TYR A 361 -11.56 -15.78 2.32
N CYS A 362 -10.39 -15.42 1.79
CA CYS A 362 -9.11 -15.69 2.43
C CYS A 362 -8.97 -14.99 3.80
N ALA A 363 -9.58 -13.81 3.97
CA ALA A 363 -9.55 -13.08 5.23
C ALA A 363 -10.31 -13.81 6.37
N PHE A 364 -11.32 -14.61 6.04
CA PHE A 364 -12.01 -15.49 6.99
C PHE A 364 -11.34 -16.84 7.12
N GLU A 365 -10.87 -17.42 6.01
CA GLU A 365 -10.29 -18.76 5.96
C GLU A 365 -8.98 -18.83 6.76
N GLY A 366 -8.03 -17.95 6.51
CA GLY A 366 -6.73 -17.91 7.14
C GLY A 366 -5.97 -19.22 7.08
N PHE A 367 -4.86 -19.34 7.84
CA PHE A 367 -4.10 -20.57 8.00
C PHE A 367 -4.31 -21.15 9.40
N LEU A 368 -4.50 -22.46 9.48
CA LEU A 368 -4.46 -23.17 10.75
C LEU A 368 -3.03 -23.13 11.32
N ILE A 369 -2.92 -22.96 12.64
CA ILE A 369 -1.62 -22.79 13.33
C ILE A 369 -1.32 -24.05 14.14
N ASP A 370 -0.16 -24.64 13.92
CA ASP A 370 0.43 -25.56 14.87
C ASP A 370 0.99 -24.79 16.08
N GLN A 371 0.27 -24.83 17.20
CA GLN A 371 0.64 -24.11 18.42
C GLN A 371 1.93 -24.62 19.04
N ARG A 372 2.23 -25.93 18.91
CA ARG A 372 3.48 -26.48 19.45
C ARG A 372 4.67 -25.95 18.67
N GLU A 373 4.57 -25.97 17.37
CA GLU A 373 5.61 -25.44 16.48
C GLU A 373 5.78 -23.93 16.66
N ARG A 374 4.67 -23.17 16.79
CA ARG A 374 4.71 -21.74 17.08
C ARG A 374 5.47 -21.43 18.37
N VAL A 375 5.16 -22.13 19.44
CA VAL A 375 5.86 -21.97 20.74
C VAL A 375 7.33 -22.35 20.61
N ARG A 376 7.66 -23.47 19.97
CA ARG A 376 9.04 -23.90 19.74
C ARG A 376 9.85 -22.82 19.01
N LEU A 377 9.35 -22.34 17.88
CA LEU A 377 9.99 -21.29 17.07
C LEU A 377 10.14 -19.97 17.83
N LYS A 378 9.14 -19.59 18.61
CA LYS A 378 9.18 -18.41 19.48
C LYS A 378 10.31 -18.55 20.52
N THR A 379 10.33 -19.66 21.27
CA THR A 379 11.34 -19.92 22.32
C THR A 379 12.76 -19.92 21.75
N GLU A 380 12.95 -20.53 20.58
CA GLU A 380 14.26 -20.48 19.90
C GLU A 380 14.72 -19.05 19.61
N ARG A 381 13.80 -18.16 19.21
CA ARG A 381 14.11 -16.76 18.95
C ARG A 381 14.33 -15.97 20.22
N GLU A 382 13.60 -16.27 21.29
CA GLU A 382 13.78 -15.66 22.61
C GLU A 382 15.18 -15.99 23.16
N ILE A 383 15.61 -17.25 23.10
CA ILE A 383 16.97 -17.67 23.48
C ILE A 383 18.04 -16.94 22.65
N LEU A 384 17.83 -16.80 21.33
CA LEU A 384 18.76 -16.05 20.48
C LEU A 384 18.80 -14.56 20.83
N VAL A 385 17.67 -13.94 21.16
CA VAL A 385 17.60 -12.54 21.58
C VAL A 385 18.35 -12.34 22.90
N GLU A 386 18.12 -13.20 23.89
CA GLU A 386 18.83 -13.16 25.19
C GLU A 386 20.34 -13.31 24.99
N LYS A 387 20.77 -14.34 24.26
CA LYS A 387 22.20 -14.56 23.97
C LYS A 387 22.84 -13.34 23.27
N GLN A 388 22.17 -12.78 22.27
CA GLN A 388 22.65 -11.60 21.53
C GLN A 388 22.70 -10.35 22.40
N LEU A 389 21.77 -10.22 23.36
CA LEU A 389 21.75 -9.14 24.32
C LEU A 389 22.91 -9.24 25.28
N GLU A 390 23.17 -10.43 25.84
CA GLU A 390 24.33 -10.71 26.71
C GLU A 390 25.65 -10.44 26.00
N GLU A 391 25.79 -10.94 24.75
CA GLU A 391 26.98 -10.69 23.93
C GLU A 391 27.19 -9.19 23.64
N LEU A 392 26.11 -8.46 23.35
CA LEU A 392 26.16 -7.02 23.13
C LEU A 392 26.53 -6.30 24.43
N GLN A 393 25.95 -6.67 25.57
CA GLN A 393 26.28 -6.09 26.88
C GLN A 393 27.74 -6.30 27.24
N THR A 394 28.26 -7.52 27.02
CA THR A 394 29.68 -7.85 27.28
C THR A 394 30.63 -6.99 26.41
N ILE A 395 30.30 -6.75 25.15
CA ILE A 395 31.10 -5.90 24.25
C ILE A 395 30.99 -4.41 24.62
N LEU A 396 29.83 -4.01 25.14
CA LEU A 396 29.45 -2.61 25.37
C LEU A 396 29.59 -2.18 26.82
N ASP A 397 30.14 -3.06 27.70
CA ASP A 397 30.25 -2.83 29.12
C ASP A 397 31.13 -1.60 29.44
N ASP A 398 30.79 -0.92 30.52
CA ASP A 398 31.40 0.20 31.20
C ASP A 398 31.19 1.64 30.67
N LYS A 399 30.63 1.89 29.52
CA LYS A 399 30.50 3.26 29.00
C LYS A 399 29.06 3.71 28.73
N GLY A 400 28.09 3.03 29.29
CA GLY A 400 26.68 3.12 28.93
C GLY A 400 25.82 4.16 29.62
N ASP A 401 26.37 5.23 30.19
CA ASP A 401 25.57 6.34 30.73
C ASP A 401 25.38 7.45 29.66
N ILE A 402 24.33 7.31 28.89
CA ILE A 402 23.97 8.23 27.78
C ILE A 402 23.28 9.50 28.29
N SER A 403 22.71 9.49 29.49
CA SER A 403 21.79 10.54 29.91
C SER A 403 22.24 11.36 31.13
N GLY A 404 23.32 11.02 31.79
CA GLY A 404 23.68 11.67 33.05
C GLY A 404 22.62 11.50 34.18
N LYS A 405 21.62 10.64 33.91
CA LYS A 405 20.50 10.40 34.81
C LYS A 405 20.26 8.90 34.96
N LYS A 406 20.75 8.29 36.03
CA LYS A 406 20.61 6.86 36.43
C LYS A 406 21.10 5.85 35.37
N LYS A 407 21.90 4.88 35.78
CA LYS A 407 22.33 3.73 34.94
C LYS A 407 21.13 3.03 34.31
N VAL A 408 20.76 3.44 33.08
CA VAL A 408 19.85 2.68 32.24
C VAL A 408 20.71 1.86 31.31
N GLY A 409 20.61 0.54 31.40
CA GLY A 409 21.37 -0.39 30.55
C GLY A 409 21.18 -0.07 29.05
N PHE A 410 22.16 -0.42 28.23
CA PHE A 410 22.07 -0.25 26.77
C PHE A 410 20.87 -1.02 26.21
N ASN A 411 20.01 -0.31 25.49
CA ASN A 411 18.88 -0.91 24.78
C ASN A 411 19.17 -0.99 23.28
N PRO A 412 19.47 -2.18 22.72
CA PRO A 412 19.76 -2.35 21.29
C PRO A 412 18.57 -2.02 20.37
N SER A 413 17.34 -1.97 20.90
CA SER A 413 16.14 -1.56 20.16
C SER A 413 15.99 -0.05 20.04
N SER A 414 16.66 0.75 20.87
CA SER A 414 16.57 2.20 20.83
C SER A 414 17.42 2.78 19.70
N PRO A 415 16.84 3.37 18.64
CA PRO A 415 17.63 3.98 17.57
C PRO A 415 18.57 5.09 18.08
N LYS A 416 18.12 5.86 19.08
CA LYS A 416 18.91 6.96 19.66
C LYS A 416 20.13 6.45 20.42
N GLN A 417 19.96 5.40 21.23
CA GLN A 417 21.08 4.82 21.98
C GLN A 417 22.09 4.15 21.05
N VAL A 418 21.61 3.38 20.07
CA VAL A 418 22.48 2.76 19.05
C VAL A 418 23.20 3.81 18.21
N GLN A 419 22.51 4.92 17.83
CA GLN A 419 23.13 6.01 17.09
C GLN A 419 24.28 6.63 17.87
N TYR A 420 24.05 7.00 19.14
CA TYR A 420 25.08 7.53 20.01
C TYR A 420 26.26 6.56 20.14
N TYR A 421 25.96 5.30 20.42
CA TYR A 421 27.00 4.30 20.65
C TYR A 421 27.87 4.08 19.39
N ILE A 422 27.27 3.83 18.25
CA ILE A 422 27.99 3.54 17.00
C ILE A 422 28.80 4.74 16.52
N TYR A 423 28.24 5.96 16.56
CA TYR A 423 28.88 7.11 15.94
C TYR A 423 29.69 7.97 16.92
N ASP A 424 29.26 8.12 18.18
CA ASP A 424 29.93 8.98 19.14
C ASP A 424 30.92 8.21 20.02
N VAL A 425 30.58 6.97 20.42
CA VAL A 425 31.46 6.16 21.26
C VAL A 425 32.47 5.34 20.44
N LEU A 426 31.99 4.63 19.42
CA LEU A 426 32.84 3.80 18.55
C LEU A 426 33.45 4.56 17.38
N GLY A 427 33.07 5.80 17.15
CA GLY A 427 33.64 6.66 16.11
C GLY A 427 33.40 6.22 14.67
N ALA A 428 32.36 5.45 14.41
CA ALA A 428 32.01 5.01 13.06
C ALA A 428 31.73 6.21 12.14
N LYS A 429 32.21 6.14 10.89
CA LYS A 429 31.84 7.12 9.87
C LYS A 429 30.42 6.85 9.37
N ASP A 430 29.65 7.94 9.15
CA ASP A 430 28.32 7.83 8.58
C ASP A 430 28.38 7.34 7.13
N PRO A 431 27.84 6.16 6.81
CA PRO A 431 27.83 5.63 5.44
C PRO A 431 26.91 6.44 4.53
N HIS A 432 26.10 7.36 5.09
CA HIS A 432 25.16 8.19 4.36
C HIS A 432 24.19 7.43 3.45
N ILE A 433 23.70 6.30 3.90
CA ILE A 433 22.78 5.44 3.17
C ILE A 433 21.33 5.78 3.55
N GLY A 434 20.47 5.85 2.53
CA GLY A 434 19.05 6.04 2.70
C GLY A 434 18.57 7.49 2.73
N PHE A 435 17.25 7.63 2.60
CA PHE A 435 16.55 8.89 2.64
C PHE A 435 15.23 8.72 3.37
N LYS A 436 14.85 9.71 4.16
CA LYS A 436 13.52 9.79 4.77
C LYS A 436 12.75 10.97 4.20
N LYS A 437 11.45 10.90 4.20
CA LYS A 437 10.59 12.04 3.88
C LYS A 437 10.38 12.86 5.16
N VAL A 438 10.78 14.10 5.16
CA VAL A 438 10.52 15.06 6.24
C VAL A 438 9.80 16.26 5.61
N ASN A 439 8.61 16.54 6.05
CA ASN A 439 7.76 17.62 5.49
C ASN A 439 7.62 17.54 3.95
N GLY A 440 7.40 16.34 3.42
CA GLY A 440 7.30 16.09 1.98
C GLY A 440 8.61 16.09 1.20
N LYS A 441 9.72 16.52 1.79
CA LYS A 441 11.04 16.54 1.16
C LYS A 441 11.82 15.27 1.45
N ARG A 442 12.46 14.74 0.42
CA ARG A 442 13.41 13.61 0.56
C ARG A 442 14.69 14.14 1.22
N THR A 443 14.87 13.83 2.49
CA THR A 443 16.03 14.22 3.30
C THR A 443 16.92 13.00 3.49
N ARG A 444 18.22 13.18 3.35
CA ARG A 444 19.21 12.11 3.60
C ARG A 444 19.11 11.68 5.06
N ILE A 445 19.13 10.37 5.30
CA ILE A 445 19.28 9.86 6.66
C ILE A 445 20.72 10.14 7.09
N VAL A 446 20.86 10.81 8.20
CA VAL A 446 22.17 11.11 8.80
C VAL A 446 22.29 10.18 10.01
N ARG A 447 23.46 9.48 10.11
CA ARG A 447 23.75 8.57 11.22
C ARG A 447 22.66 7.50 11.39
N GLY A 448 22.29 6.83 10.28
CA GLY A 448 21.27 5.79 10.25
C GLY A 448 21.67 4.56 11.07
N THR A 449 20.71 3.92 11.73
CA THR A 449 20.92 2.70 12.55
C THR A 449 20.05 1.53 12.08
N ASP A 450 19.44 1.63 10.90
CA ASP A 450 18.77 0.51 10.26
C ASP A 450 19.77 -0.56 9.76
N ALA A 451 19.27 -1.73 9.40
CA ALA A 451 20.12 -2.87 9.03
C ALA A 451 21.10 -2.53 7.88
N LYS A 452 20.67 -1.70 6.89
CA LYS A 452 21.54 -1.31 5.77
C LYS A 452 22.70 -0.42 6.21
N ASN A 453 22.42 0.57 7.07
CA ASN A 453 23.45 1.45 7.61
C ASN A 453 24.42 0.66 8.52
N LEU A 454 23.91 -0.20 9.39
CA LEU A 454 24.74 -1.04 10.26
C LEU A 454 25.59 -2.03 9.45
N SER A 455 25.05 -2.66 8.39
CA SER A 455 25.82 -3.55 7.50
C SER A 455 26.96 -2.80 6.83
N ALA A 456 26.68 -1.63 6.25
CA ALA A 456 27.69 -0.81 5.60
C ALA A 456 28.79 -0.32 6.57
N ILE A 457 28.45 -0.04 7.84
CA ILE A 457 29.44 0.28 8.87
C ILE A 457 30.34 -0.92 9.15
N GLY A 458 29.76 -2.12 9.28
CA GLY A 458 30.53 -3.35 9.47
C GLY A 458 31.47 -3.66 8.29
N GLU A 459 31.03 -3.41 7.06
CA GLU A 459 31.83 -3.57 5.84
C GLU A 459 32.99 -2.55 5.75
N GLN A 460 32.73 -1.29 6.12
CA GLN A 460 33.75 -0.23 6.11
C GLN A 460 34.74 -0.34 7.28
N HIS A 461 34.30 -0.92 8.40
CA HIS A 461 35.03 -1.03 9.62
C HIS A 461 34.94 -2.47 10.17
N PRO A 462 35.80 -3.41 9.75
CA PRO A 462 35.69 -4.83 10.12
C PRO A 462 35.70 -5.08 11.64
N ILE A 463 36.37 -4.23 12.43
CA ILE A 463 36.34 -4.30 13.88
C ILE A 463 34.92 -4.09 14.44
N LEU A 464 34.10 -3.25 13.78
CA LEU A 464 32.74 -2.98 14.19
C LEU A 464 31.74 -4.02 13.65
N ALA A 465 32.15 -4.88 12.71
CA ALA A 465 31.30 -5.91 12.13
C ALA A 465 30.68 -6.83 13.19
N ALA A 466 31.46 -7.16 14.23
CA ALA A 466 30.97 -7.99 15.32
C ALA A 466 29.79 -7.35 16.08
N VAL A 467 29.83 -6.04 16.30
CA VAL A 467 28.77 -5.29 17.00
C VAL A 467 27.58 -5.08 16.07
N THR A 468 27.82 -4.59 14.84
CA THR A 468 26.73 -4.25 13.89
C THR A 468 25.96 -5.50 13.48
N THR A 469 26.61 -6.63 13.24
CA THR A 469 25.94 -7.90 12.92
C THR A 469 25.05 -8.37 14.08
N ARG A 470 25.55 -8.28 15.33
CA ARG A 470 24.74 -8.67 16.51
C ARG A 470 23.54 -7.75 16.71
N LEU A 471 23.69 -6.44 16.48
CA LEU A 471 22.58 -5.49 16.53
C LEU A 471 21.51 -5.80 15.48
N ILE A 472 21.91 -6.11 14.26
CA ILE A 472 21.00 -6.50 13.19
C ILE A 472 20.25 -7.77 13.59
N ASN A 473 20.99 -8.83 13.97
CA ASN A 473 20.40 -10.13 14.33
C ASN A 473 19.45 -10.02 15.55
N TYR A 474 19.83 -9.24 16.55
CA TYR A 474 18.99 -8.98 17.73
C TYR A 474 17.65 -8.34 17.31
N ARG A 475 17.70 -7.28 16.49
CA ARG A 475 16.51 -6.57 16.04
C ARG A 475 15.64 -7.44 15.14
N GLU A 476 16.23 -8.21 14.23
CA GLU A 476 15.50 -9.14 13.37
C GLU A 476 14.78 -10.23 14.17
N ASN A 477 15.45 -10.86 15.13
CA ASN A 477 14.83 -11.87 15.98
C ASN A 477 13.73 -11.27 16.87
N ARG A 478 13.95 -10.09 17.45
CA ARG A 478 12.95 -9.39 18.24
C ARG A 478 11.73 -8.97 17.41
N LYS A 479 11.96 -8.44 16.21
CA LYS A 479 10.88 -8.14 15.24
C LYS A 479 10.14 -9.42 14.84
N ALA A 480 10.83 -10.51 14.62
CA ALA A 480 10.20 -11.80 14.32
C ALA A 480 9.27 -12.25 15.46
N ILE A 481 9.70 -12.15 16.70
CA ILE A 481 8.89 -12.49 17.88
C ILE A 481 7.62 -11.64 17.92
N SER A 482 7.75 -10.32 17.86
CA SER A 482 6.63 -9.41 17.97
C SER A 482 5.65 -9.51 16.78
N THR A 483 6.16 -9.69 15.57
CA THR A 483 5.37 -9.66 14.34
C THR A 483 4.79 -11.02 13.97
N TYR A 484 5.57 -12.10 14.11
CA TYR A 484 5.20 -13.42 13.57
C TYR A 484 4.86 -14.47 14.63
N PHE A 485 5.16 -14.23 15.91
CA PHE A 485 4.86 -15.19 16.97
C PHE A 485 3.92 -14.65 18.07
N ASN A 486 3.92 -13.33 18.31
CA ASN A 486 3.05 -12.70 19.32
C ASN A 486 1.73 -12.15 18.76
N PHE A 487 1.41 -12.43 17.49
CA PHE A 487 0.12 -11.98 16.96
C PHE A 487 -1.06 -12.68 17.65
N VAL A 488 -2.16 -11.97 17.78
CA VAL A 488 -3.42 -12.54 18.26
C VAL A 488 -3.99 -13.48 17.21
N GLN A 489 -4.31 -14.68 17.58
CA GLN A 489 -4.99 -15.66 16.72
C GLN A 489 -6.50 -15.60 16.94
N ARG A 490 -7.26 -16.05 15.95
CA ARG A 490 -8.69 -16.25 16.07
C ARG A 490 -9.04 -17.69 15.71
N GLU A 491 -9.67 -18.41 16.62
CA GLU A 491 -10.11 -19.80 16.42
C GLU A 491 -8.97 -20.73 15.95
N GLY A 492 -7.75 -20.56 16.51
CA GLY A 492 -6.57 -21.34 16.13
C GLY A 492 -5.96 -20.97 14.78
N ARG A 493 -6.39 -19.87 14.15
CA ARG A 493 -5.94 -19.45 12.82
C ARG A 493 -5.20 -18.12 12.83
N LEU A 494 -4.25 -18.01 11.93
CA LEU A 494 -3.65 -16.75 11.53
C LEU A 494 -4.53 -16.13 10.43
N LEU A 495 -5.14 -15.00 10.75
CA LEU A 495 -5.91 -14.20 9.81
C LEU A 495 -5.07 -13.03 9.27
N TYR A 496 -5.43 -12.53 8.11
CA TYR A 496 -4.78 -11.41 7.42
C TYR A 496 -5.78 -10.76 6.45
N HIS A 497 -5.42 -9.59 5.97
CA HIS A 497 -6.17 -8.89 4.94
C HIS A 497 -5.36 -8.86 3.64
N LEU A 498 -6.00 -9.14 2.50
CA LEU A 498 -5.46 -8.99 1.16
C LEU A 498 -6.18 -7.83 0.44
N ASP A 499 -5.42 -6.83 0.03
CA ASP A 499 -5.94 -5.63 -0.62
C ASP A 499 -5.56 -5.61 -2.10
N PRO A 500 -6.51 -5.82 -3.03
CA PRO A 500 -6.25 -5.77 -4.46
C PRO A 500 -5.93 -4.36 -4.99
N PHE A 501 -6.23 -3.31 -4.22
CA PHE A 501 -5.96 -1.92 -4.57
C PHE A 501 -4.74 -1.35 -3.82
N GLY A 502 -3.93 -2.21 -3.19
CA GLY A 502 -2.87 -1.80 -2.29
C GLY A 502 -1.59 -1.29 -2.97
N THR A 503 -1.33 -1.63 -4.24
CA THR A 503 -0.09 -1.27 -4.92
C THR A 503 -0.31 -0.62 -6.29
N GLU A 504 0.66 0.21 -6.73
CA GLU A 504 0.62 0.87 -8.04
C GLU A 504 0.80 -0.08 -9.23
N THR A 505 1.29 -1.29 -9.01
CA THR A 505 1.52 -2.32 -10.03
C THR A 505 0.40 -3.35 -10.08
N GLU A 506 -0.67 -3.16 -9.29
CA GLU A 506 -1.81 -4.09 -9.14
C GLU A 506 -1.46 -5.42 -8.45
N ARG A 507 -0.30 -5.49 -7.77
CA ARG A 507 0.01 -6.59 -6.84
C ARG A 507 -0.89 -6.50 -5.62
N MET A 508 -1.33 -7.64 -5.11
CA MET A 508 -1.99 -7.70 -3.80
C MET A 508 -1.06 -7.14 -2.73
N ALA A 509 -1.59 -6.29 -1.87
CA ALA A 509 -0.93 -5.95 -0.62
C ALA A 509 -1.50 -6.79 0.53
N SER A 510 -0.67 -7.09 1.52
CA SER A 510 -1.09 -7.81 2.72
C SER A 510 -0.98 -6.91 3.93
N LYS A 511 -1.99 -6.95 4.79
CA LYS A 511 -2.05 -6.22 6.06
C LYS A 511 -2.44 -7.17 7.20
N LYS A 512 -2.33 -6.70 8.44
CA LYS A 512 -2.99 -7.30 9.59
C LYS A 512 -4.51 -7.39 9.33
N SER A 513 -5.17 -8.41 9.87
CA SER A 513 -6.62 -8.56 9.71
C SER A 513 -7.39 -7.37 10.27
N SER A 514 -8.46 -6.98 9.60
CA SER A 514 -9.40 -5.97 10.10
C SER A 514 -10.17 -6.39 11.38
N PHE A 515 -10.01 -7.65 11.79
CA PHE A 515 -10.47 -8.13 13.10
C PHE A 515 -9.47 -7.91 14.23
N TRP A 516 -8.48 -7.04 14.04
CA TRP A 516 -7.45 -6.68 15.03
C TRP A 516 -6.56 -7.84 15.49
N CYS A 517 -6.55 -8.93 14.73
CA CYS A 517 -5.76 -10.14 14.98
C CYS A 517 -4.85 -10.46 13.79
N GLY A 518 -4.02 -11.50 13.93
CA GLY A 518 -3.14 -11.99 12.87
C GLY A 518 -1.98 -11.06 12.54
N THR A 519 -1.42 -11.23 11.36
CA THR A 519 -0.31 -10.43 10.83
C THR A 519 -0.33 -10.44 9.30
N GLN A 520 0.53 -9.63 8.66
CA GLN A 520 0.65 -9.66 7.21
C GLN A 520 1.29 -10.98 6.73
N ILE A 521 0.63 -11.64 5.76
CA ILE A 521 0.99 -12.98 5.31
C ILE A 521 2.18 -13.01 4.33
N GLN A 522 2.37 -11.94 3.52
CA GLN A 522 3.35 -11.95 2.43
C GLN A 522 4.81 -11.89 2.88
N ASN A 523 5.07 -11.43 4.09
CA ASN A 523 6.43 -11.24 4.62
C ASN A 523 6.81 -12.27 5.70
N ILE A 524 6.02 -13.32 5.90
CA ILE A 524 6.35 -14.38 6.85
C ILE A 524 7.64 -15.08 6.40
N PRO A 525 8.69 -15.13 7.25
CA PRO A 525 9.93 -15.77 6.88
C PRO A 525 9.78 -17.29 6.71
N GLN A 526 10.59 -17.88 5.84
CA GLN A 526 10.46 -19.29 5.46
C GLN A 526 10.44 -20.25 6.65
N TYR A 527 11.28 -20.00 7.67
CA TYR A 527 11.32 -20.83 8.87
C TYR A 527 10.04 -20.76 9.71
N ALA A 528 9.29 -19.66 9.65
CA ALA A 528 8.03 -19.50 10.37
C ALA A 528 6.82 -20.09 9.63
N LYS A 529 6.97 -20.40 8.35
CA LYS A 529 5.90 -21.04 7.56
C LYS A 529 5.59 -22.47 8.02
N THR A 530 6.52 -23.13 8.73
CA THR A 530 6.32 -24.49 9.27
C THR A 530 5.16 -24.58 10.27
N MET A 531 4.89 -23.46 11.02
CA MET A 531 3.75 -23.41 11.93
C MET A 531 2.39 -23.27 11.24
N LEU A 532 2.35 -22.99 9.92
CA LEU A 532 1.13 -22.78 9.15
C LEU A 532 0.79 -24.10 8.43
N ILE A 533 -0.14 -24.84 9.00
CA ILE A 533 -0.45 -26.23 8.60
C ILE A 533 -1.74 -26.31 7.79
N ALA A 534 -1.86 -27.40 7.04
CA ALA A 534 -3.11 -27.76 6.39
C ALA A 534 -4.21 -28.10 7.40
N ASP A 535 -5.46 -27.87 7.01
CA ASP A 535 -6.59 -28.39 7.80
C ASP A 535 -6.59 -29.94 7.78
N PRO A 536 -7.18 -30.60 8.79
CA PRO A 536 -7.25 -32.07 8.80
C PRO A 536 -7.85 -32.65 7.50
N GLY A 537 -7.15 -33.58 6.89
CA GLY A 537 -7.53 -34.20 5.62
C GLY A 537 -7.12 -33.44 4.36
N TYR A 538 -6.45 -32.30 4.51
CA TYR A 538 -5.96 -31.48 3.39
C TYR A 538 -4.44 -31.49 3.27
N THR A 539 -3.97 -31.15 2.07
CA THR A 539 -2.57 -30.89 1.75
C THR A 539 -2.44 -29.48 1.20
N ILE A 540 -1.45 -28.71 1.68
CA ILE A 540 -1.12 -27.39 1.13
C ILE A 540 -0.37 -27.59 -0.18
N CYS A 541 -0.76 -26.80 -1.20
CA CYS A 541 -0.06 -26.68 -2.47
C CYS A 541 0.20 -25.20 -2.76
N GLU A 542 1.43 -24.87 -3.17
CA GLU A 542 1.85 -23.51 -3.54
C GLU A 542 2.36 -23.53 -4.98
N PRO A 543 1.54 -23.18 -5.99
CA PRO A 543 2.02 -22.93 -7.35
C PRO A 543 2.79 -21.61 -7.40
N ASP A 544 3.89 -21.59 -8.16
CA ASP A 544 4.79 -20.44 -8.34
C ASP A 544 5.16 -20.26 -9.82
N ASN A 545 5.00 -19.05 -10.33
CA ASN A 545 5.30 -18.70 -11.71
C ASN A 545 6.80 -18.52 -11.90
N SER A 546 7.44 -19.48 -12.57
CA SER A 546 8.91 -19.51 -12.75
C SER A 546 9.42 -18.37 -13.61
N GLN A 547 10.32 -17.54 -13.04
CA GLN A 547 11.02 -16.45 -13.73
C GLN A 547 10.08 -15.44 -14.41
N SER A 548 8.88 -15.26 -13.85
CA SER A 548 7.77 -14.52 -14.45
C SER A 548 8.17 -13.12 -14.93
N GLU A 549 8.80 -12.29 -14.08
CA GLU A 549 9.20 -10.93 -14.45
C GLU A 549 10.26 -10.87 -15.56
N ALA A 550 11.22 -11.81 -15.56
CA ALA A 550 12.25 -11.88 -16.62
C ALA A 550 11.63 -12.23 -17.98
N ARG A 551 10.70 -13.20 -17.99
CA ARG A 551 9.93 -13.57 -19.19
C ARG A 551 9.07 -12.42 -19.69
N CYS A 552 8.35 -11.76 -18.78
CA CYS A 552 7.55 -10.57 -19.10
C CYS A 552 8.43 -9.47 -19.73
N THR A 553 9.63 -9.21 -19.18
CA THR A 553 10.56 -8.22 -19.73
C THR A 553 10.99 -8.59 -21.14
N ALA A 554 11.37 -9.86 -21.37
CA ALA A 554 11.82 -10.34 -22.68
C ALA A 554 10.74 -10.15 -23.76
N TYR A 555 9.49 -10.50 -23.44
CA TYR A 555 8.37 -10.37 -24.37
C TYR A 555 7.94 -8.91 -24.59
N LEU A 556 7.92 -8.08 -23.55
CA LEU A 556 7.63 -6.64 -23.67
C LEU A 556 8.70 -5.92 -24.51
N ALA A 557 9.96 -6.23 -24.30
CA ALA A 557 11.06 -5.70 -25.08
C ALA A 557 11.14 -6.30 -26.48
N GLN A 558 10.47 -7.41 -26.74
CA GLN A 558 10.57 -8.18 -27.99
C GLN A 558 12.03 -8.59 -28.29
N ASP A 559 12.81 -8.95 -27.23
CA ASP A 559 14.18 -9.40 -27.36
C ASP A 559 14.22 -10.91 -27.63
N LEU A 560 14.37 -11.29 -28.91
CA LEU A 560 14.29 -12.68 -29.36
C LEU A 560 15.36 -13.56 -28.72
N LYS A 561 16.58 -13.03 -28.53
CA LYS A 561 17.67 -13.78 -27.90
C LYS A 561 17.39 -14.05 -26.44
N LEU A 562 16.81 -13.08 -25.74
CA LEU A 562 16.42 -13.25 -24.33
C LEU A 562 15.24 -14.22 -24.20
N ILE A 563 14.26 -14.16 -25.12
CA ILE A 563 13.14 -15.10 -25.17
C ILE A 563 13.68 -16.52 -25.37
N GLU A 564 14.54 -16.75 -26.38
CA GLU A 564 15.14 -18.06 -26.65
C GLU A 564 15.92 -18.59 -25.45
N ALA A 565 16.74 -17.74 -24.81
CA ALA A 565 17.51 -18.13 -23.62
C ALA A 565 16.62 -18.54 -22.45
N LEU A 566 15.46 -17.88 -22.26
CA LEU A 566 14.49 -18.19 -21.19
C LEU A 566 13.66 -19.44 -21.50
N GLU A 567 13.46 -19.77 -22.78
CA GLU A 567 12.61 -20.87 -23.22
C GLU A 567 13.41 -22.15 -23.54
N THR A 568 14.74 -22.13 -23.43
CA THR A 568 15.58 -23.31 -23.67
C THR A 568 15.23 -24.44 -22.70
N PRO A 569 14.73 -25.57 -23.17
CA PRO A 569 14.31 -26.67 -22.30
C PRO A 569 15.48 -27.27 -21.51
N GLY A 570 15.23 -27.69 -20.28
CA GLY A 570 16.17 -28.42 -19.46
C GLY A 570 17.34 -27.60 -18.86
N LYS A 571 17.42 -26.31 -19.15
CA LYS A 571 18.45 -25.41 -18.60
C LYS A 571 17.83 -24.32 -17.75
N ASP A 572 18.42 -24.06 -16.59
CA ASP A 572 18.09 -22.89 -15.79
C ASP A 572 18.72 -21.64 -16.41
N PHE A 573 17.88 -20.67 -16.76
CA PHE A 573 18.30 -19.43 -17.41
C PHE A 573 19.42 -18.70 -16.65
N TYR A 574 19.24 -18.49 -15.32
CA TYR A 574 20.24 -17.77 -14.55
C TYR A 574 21.58 -18.52 -14.49
N THR A 575 21.54 -19.85 -14.35
CA THR A 575 22.77 -20.67 -14.39
C THR A 575 23.47 -20.57 -15.76
N SER A 576 22.69 -20.55 -16.85
CA SER A 576 23.25 -20.38 -18.22
C SER A 576 23.95 -19.03 -18.41
N LEU A 577 23.53 -17.97 -17.68
CA LEU A 577 24.23 -16.69 -17.70
C LEU A 577 25.63 -16.76 -17.06
N GLY A 578 25.88 -17.71 -16.17
CA GLY A 578 27.22 -17.99 -15.62
C GLY A 578 28.19 -18.38 -16.73
N THR A 579 27.75 -19.22 -17.65
CA THR A 579 28.54 -19.56 -18.84
C THR A 579 28.67 -18.37 -19.80
N LEU A 580 27.58 -17.67 -20.07
CA LEU A 580 27.55 -16.56 -21.02
C LEU A 580 28.39 -15.35 -20.58
N PHE A 581 28.29 -14.95 -19.30
CA PHE A 581 28.93 -13.73 -18.80
C PHE A 581 30.32 -13.95 -18.19
N PHE A 582 30.56 -15.14 -17.66
CA PHE A 582 31.75 -15.46 -16.88
C PHE A 582 32.60 -16.59 -17.47
N GLY A 583 32.13 -17.25 -18.54
CA GLY A 583 32.85 -18.41 -19.13
C GLY A 583 32.88 -19.63 -18.21
N MET A 584 32.04 -19.67 -17.19
CA MET A 584 31.99 -20.79 -16.25
C MET A 584 31.33 -22.03 -16.88
N GLU A 585 31.80 -23.22 -16.53
CA GLU A 585 31.06 -24.44 -16.84
C GLU A 585 29.71 -24.43 -16.10
N TYR A 586 28.64 -24.86 -16.77
CA TYR A 586 27.28 -24.79 -16.25
C TYR A 586 27.14 -25.45 -14.85
N GLU A 587 27.80 -26.61 -14.70
CA GLU A 587 27.76 -27.41 -13.47
C GLU A 587 28.55 -26.79 -12.31
N LYS A 588 29.47 -25.87 -12.61
CA LYS A 588 30.30 -25.15 -11.61
C LYS A 588 29.62 -23.89 -11.10
N VAL A 589 28.50 -23.48 -11.68
CA VAL A 589 27.73 -22.33 -11.18
C VAL A 589 26.99 -22.69 -9.90
N THR A 590 27.50 -22.23 -8.77
CA THR A 590 26.89 -22.51 -7.45
C THR A 590 25.53 -21.85 -7.30
N LYS A 591 24.66 -22.44 -6.47
CA LYS A 591 23.33 -21.88 -6.15
C LYS A 591 23.44 -20.46 -5.54
N GLU A 592 24.49 -20.22 -4.77
CA GLU A 592 24.75 -18.91 -4.18
C GLU A 592 25.11 -17.88 -5.25
N PHE A 593 26.07 -18.16 -6.10
CA PHE A 593 26.46 -17.27 -7.21
C PHE A 593 25.30 -16.99 -8.15
N ARG A 594 24.53 -18.02 -8.50
CA ARG A 594 23.30 -17.90 -9.27
C ARG A 594 22.32 -16.88 -8.65
N ASN A 595 22.04 -17.01 -7.34
CA ASN A 595 21.04 -16.20 -6.66
C ASN A 595 21.54 -14.81 -6.29
N LYS A 596 22.81 -14.68 -5.86
CA LYS A 596 23.37 -13.42 -5.34
C LYS A 596 23.94 -12.53 -6.46
N VAL A 597 24.45 -13.12 -7.54
CA VAL A 597 25.05 -12.35 -8.63
C VAL A 597 24.18 -12.41 -9.90
N LEU A 598 24.01 -13.57 -10.52
CA LEU A 598 23.39 -13.69 -11.82
C LEU A 598 21.91 -13.24 -11.82
N LYS A 599 21.14 -13.72 -10.87
CA LYS A 599 19.74 -13.29 -10.72
C LYS A 599 19.63 -11.79 -10.41
N LYS A 600 20.60 -11.23 -9.67
CA LYS A 600 20.60 -9.80 -9.34
C LYS A 600 21.03 -8.92 -10.53
N ILE A 601 21.92 -9.40 -11.39
CA ILE A 601 22.24 -8.72 -12.67
C ILE A 601 20.96 -8.59 -13.50
N VAL A 602 20.22 -9.68 -13.74
CA VAL A 602 19.00 -9.65 -14.55
C VAL A 602 17.95 -8.73 -13.97
N HIS A 603 17.57 -8.96 -12.71
CA HIS A 603 16.54 -8.12 -12.05
C HIS A 603 16.98 -6.67 -11.95
N GLY A 604 18.25 -6.45 -11.59
CA GLY A 604 18.79 -5.10 -11.46
C GLY A 604 18.74 -4.35 -12.79
N THR A 605 19.21 -4.97 -13.85
CA THR A 605 19.24 -4.35 -15.17
C THR A 605 17.84 -4.15 -15.73
N ASN A 606 16.94 -5.13 -15.61
CA ASN A 606 15.54 -5.00 -16.05
C ASN A 606 14.83 -3.80 -15.42
N TYR A 607 15.26 -3.33 -14.24
CA TYR A 607 14.68 -2.20 -13.51
C TYR A 607 15.59 -0.98 -13.42
N MET A 608 16.59 -0.89 -14.29
CA MET A 608 17.55 0.23 -14.35
C MET A 608 18.25 0.48 -13.01
N MET A 609 18.59 -0.58 -12.27
CA MET A 609 19.31 -0.50 -11.00
C MET A 609 20.67 0.17 -11.22
N LYS A 610 21.06 1.05 -10.31
CA LYS A 610 22.37 1.69 -10.29
C LYS A 610 23.40 0.81 -9.58
N GLU A 611 24.66 1.03 -9.88
CA GLU A 611 25.80 0.25 -9.42
C GLU A 611 25.82 0.11 -7.87
N GLN A 612 25.58 1.20 -7.16
CA GLN A 612 25.59 1.19 -5.69
C GLN A 612 24.52 0.25 -5.11
N THR A 613 23.31 0.31 -5.65
CA THR A 613 22.23 -0.59 -5.22
C THR A 613 22.51 -2.04 -5.59
N PHE A 614 23.20 -2.27 -6.72
CA PHE A 614 23.61 -3.61 -7.11
C PHE A 614 24.67 -4.18 -6.14
N ILE A 615 25.68 -3.40 -5.75
CA ILE A 615 26.68 -3.79 -4.75
C ILE A 615 26.00 -4.19 -3.43
N GLU A 616 25.09 -3.35 -2.93
CA GLU A 616 24.34 -3.63 -1.70
C GLU A 616 23.52 -4.92 -1.78
N ASN A 617 22.91 -5.22 -2.91
CA ASN A 617 22.07 -6.40 -3.10
C ASN A 617 22.85 -7.70 -3.38
N ALA A 618 23.98 -7.61 -4.05
CA ALA A 618 24.81 -8.75 -4.40
C ALA A 618 25.75 -9.15 -3.23
N GLY A 619 26.20 -8.17 -2.46
CA GLY A 619 27.22 -8.32 -1.43
C GLY A 619 28.64 -8.26 -2.00
N VAL A 620 29.55 -7.62 -1.24
CA VAL A 620 30.93 -7.37 -1.66
C VAL A 620 31.67 -8.67 -1.95
N ASP A 621 31.54 -9.69 -1.09
CA ASP A 621 32.25 -10.97 -1.24
C ASP A 621 31.87 -11.69 -2.54
N ASN A 622 30.58 -11.69 -2.89
CA ASN A 622 30.09 -12.29 -4.13
C ASN A 622 30.60 -11.53 -5.37
N LEU A 623 30.74 -10.20 -5.27
CA LEU A 623 31.29 -9.38 -6.35
C LEU A 623 32.80 -9.54 -6.47
N LEU A 624 33.54 -9.69 -5.37
CA LEU A 624 34.97 -10.03 -5.39
C LEU A 624 35.20 -11.41 -6.00
N PHE A 625 34.38 -12.40 -5.68
CA PHE A 625 34.43 -13.70 -6.36
C PHE A 625 34.16 -13.56 -7.86
N ALA A 626 33.15 -12.78 -8.26
CA ALA A 626 32.88 -12.51 -9.68
C ALA A 626 34.05 -11.80 -10.38
N ALA A 627 34.73 -10.88 -9.70
CA ALA A 627 35.91 -10.19 -10.21
C ALA A 627 37.08 -11.16 -10.41
N MET A 628 37.33 -12.04 -9.45
CA MET A 628 38.33 -13.10 -9.53
C MET A 628 38.09 -14.00 -10.75
N VAL A 629 36.84 -14.45 -10.97
CA VAL A 629 36.48 -15.28 -12.14
C VAL A 629 36.76 -14.57 -13.46
N LEU A 630 36.55 -13.24 -13.53
CA LEU A 630 36.81 -12.43 -14.71
C LEU A 630 38.28 -11.95 -14.83
N GLY A 631 39.15 -12.29 -13.89
CA GLY A 631 40.52 -11.80 -13.81
C GLY A 631 40.65 -10.29 -13.62
N VAL A 632 39.69 -9.68 -12.92
CA VAL A 632 39.65 -8.26 -12.61
C VAL A 632 40.13 -8.04 -11.18
N VAL A 633 40.95 -7.01 -10.96
CA VAL A 633 41.45 -6.61 -9.66
C VAL A 633 40.61 -5.42 -9.16
N VAL A 634 39.84 -5.63 -8.08
CA VAL A 634 39.05 -4.55 -7.48
C VAL A 634 39.88 -3.84 -6.40
N THR A 635 40.11 -2.54 -6.62
CA THR A 635 40.93 -1.70 -5.73
C THR A 635 40.27 -0.33 -5.52
N PRO A 636 40.42 0.31 -4.33
CA PRO A 636 39.93 1.68 -4.12
C PRO A 636 40.58 2.73 -5.02
N THR A 637 41.85 2.50 -5.40
CA THR A 637 42.69 3.42 -6.19
C THR A 637 43.30 2.70 -7.39
N PRO A 638 42.50 2.43 -8.46
CA PRO A 638 43.01 1.78 -9.65
C PRO A 638 44.03 2.66 -10.35
N THR A 639 45.11 2.04 -10.86
CA THR A 639 46.10 2.73 -11.66
C THR A 639 45.64 2.78 -13.13
N ARG A 640 45.99 3.86 -13.85
CA ARG A 640 45.63 4.00 -15.27
C ARG A 640 46.42 3.04 -16.20
N GLU A 641 47.53 2.53 -15.69
CA GLU A 641 48.44 1.65 -16.44
C GLU A 641 47.94 0.19 -16.47
N ASN A 642 47.14 -0.22 -15.48
CA ASN A 642 46.61 -1.56 -15.43
C ASN A 642 45.09 -1.58 -15.75
N SER A 643 44.78 -1.97 -16.98
CA SER A 643 43.36 -2.04 -17.46
C SER A 643 42.49 -3.06 -16.73
N LYS A 644 43.09 -3.96 -15.93
CA LYS A 644 42.38 -4.95 -15.09
C LYS A 644 42.02 -4.42 -13.71
N GLU A 645 42.55 -3.26 -13.31
CA GLU A 645 42.21 -2.63 -12.03
C GLU A 645 41.02 -1.70 -12.18
N MET A 646 40.06 -1.86 -11.30
CA MET A 646 38.91 -0.97 -11.26
C MET A 646 38.32 -0.86 -9.85
N THR A 647 37.56 0.23 -9.63
CA THR A 647 36.80 0.35 -8.37
C THR A 647 35.65 -0.65 -8.35
N MET A 648 35.17 -1.02 -7.15
CA MET A 648 33.98 -1.86 -6.97
C MET A 648 32.76 -1.30 -7.73
N LYS A 649 32.58 0.03 -7.73
CA LYS A 649 31.48 0.67 -8.45
C LYS A 649 31.64 0.52 -9.98
N SER A 650 32.83 0.69 -10.52
CA SER A 650 33.11 0.47 -11.94
C SER A 650 32.92 -0.98 -12.34
N PHE A 651 33.34 -1.91 -11.49
CA PHE A 651 33.13 -3.35 -11.70
C PHE A 651 31.64 -3.72 -11.68
N ALA A 652 30.88 -3.19 -10.72
CA ALA A 652 29.44 -3.37 -10.69
C ALA A 652 28.77 -2.85 -11.98
N GLY A 653 29.20 -1.69 -12.48
CA GLY A 653 28.77 -1.16 -13.77
C GLY A 653 29.07 -2.10 -14.93
N LEU A 654 30.29 -2.65 -14.98
CA LEU A 654 30.69 -3.64 -15.97
C LEU A 654 29.77 -4.86 -16.01
N LEU A 655 29.41 -5.39 -14.83
CA LEU A 655 28.50 -6.54 -14.73
C LEU A 655 27.08 -6.22 -15.23
N LEU A 656 26.56 -5.03 -14.92
CA LEU A 656 25.26 -4.59 -15.45
C LEU A 656 25.31 -4.39 -16.98
N GLU A 657 26.42 -3.90 -17.51
CA GLU A 657 26.62 -3.77 -18.97
C GLU A 657 26.69 -5.12 -19.69
N LYS A 658 27.29 -6.16 -19.07
CA LYS A 658 27.36 -7.50 -19.66
C LYS A 658 25.99 -8.08 -20.02
N TYR A 659 24.95 -7.67 -19.33
CA TYR A 659 23.56 -8.05 -19.65
C TYR A 659 23.08 -7.46 -20.98
N HIS A 660 23.49 -6.24 -21.30
CA HIS A 660 23.07 -5.56 -22.52
C HIS A 660 23.82 -5.99 -23.78
N GLU A 661 25.00 -6.61 -23.63
CA GLU A 661 25.81 -7.07 -24.80
C GLU A 661 25.04 -8.07 -25.67
N PRO A 662 24.47 -9.18 -25.13
CA PRO A 662 23.65 -10.09 -25.90
C PRO A 662 22.21 -9.61 -26.10
N PHE A 663 21.65 -8.82 -25.15
CA PHE A 663 20.22 -8.43 -25.06
C PHE A 663 20.03 -6.93 -25.39
N GLN A 664 20.45 -6.53 -26.58
CA GLN A 664 20.50 -5.12 -27.00
C GLN A 664 19.12 -4.45 -27.14
N ARG A 665 18.06 -5.25 -27.36
CA ARG A 665 16.70 -4.73 -27.54
C ARG A 665 16.14 -4.10 -26.27
N ILE A 666 16.59 -4.52 -25.09
CA ILE A 666 16.18 -3.99 -23.78
C ILE A 666 16.40 -2.47 -23.69
N ARG A 667 17.56 -1.95 -24.14
CA ARG A 667 17.83 -0.50 -24.10
C ARG A 667 16.91 0.30 -25.04
N LYS A 668 16.58 -0.25 -26.19
CA LYS A 668 15.63 0.38 -27.13
C LYS A 668 14.25 0.44 -26.50
N TRP A 669 13.83 -0.62 -25.84
CA TRP A 669 12.57 -0.68 -25.11
C TRP A 669 12.49 0.36 -23.99
N TYR A 670 13.57 0.62 -23.23
CA TYR A 670 13.58 1.71 -22.26
C TYR A 670 13.29 3.07 -22.90
N GLN A 671 13.90 3.33 -24.07
CA GLN A 671 13.69 4.59 -24.78
C GLN A 671 12.26 4.73 -25.32
N GLU A 672 11.68 3.63 -25.77
CA GLU A 672 10.27 3.57 -26.20
C GLU A 672 9.33 3.93 -25.05
N ILE A 673 9.51 3.33 -23.86
CA ILE A 673 8.76 3.68 -22.66
C ILE A 673 8.93 5.16 -22.30
N LYS A 674 10.16 5.67 -22.32
CA LYS A 674 10.43 7.08 -22.02
C LYS A 674 9.65 8.00 -22.96
N ASN A 675 9.67 7.72 -24.26
CA ASN A 675 8.97 8.49 -25.27
C ASN A 675 7.44 8.43 -25.07
N GLU A 676 6.89 7.23 -24.81
CA GLU A 676 5.47 7.03 -24.56
C GLU A 676 4.98 7.85 -23.35
N ILE A 677 5.63 7.72 -22.19
CA ILE A 677 5.20 8.46 -21.00
C ILE A 677 5.49 9.97 -21.06
N SER A 678 6.48 10.40 -21.86
CA SER A 678 6.73 11.84 -22.10
C SER A 678 5.61 12.48 -22.91
N SER A 679 5.02 11.77 -23.86
CA SER A 679 3.96 12.27 -24.72
C SER A 679 2.56 12.09 -24.16
N THR A 680 2.29 10.98 -23.46
CA THR A 680 0.93 10.59 -23.03
C THR A 680 0.69 10.66 -21.54
N HIS A 681 1.75 10.72 -20.74
CA HIS A 681 1.71 10.47 -19.29
C HIS A 681 1.15 9.09 -18.90
N MET A 682 1.00 8.18 -19.83
CA MET A 682 0.40 6.86 -19.61
C MET A 682 1.28 5.76 -20.15
N LEU A 683 1.24 4.60 -19.52
CA LEU A 683 1.83 3.37 -20.04
C LEU A 683 0.73 2.30 -20.09
N ARG A 684 0.57 1.69 -21.28
CA ARG A 684 -0.42 0.63 -21.50
C ARG A 684 0.23 -0.74 -21.48
N SER A 685 -0.27 -1.61 -20.61
CA SER A 685 0.08 -3.04 -20.62
C SER A 685 -0.56 -3.73 -21.84
N PRO A 686 0.09 -4.75 -22.43
CA PRO A 686 -0.51 -5.55 -23.51
C PRO A 686 -1.85 -6.19 -23.15
N LEU A 687 -2.10 -6.45 -21.90
CA LEU A 687 -3.37 -6.99 -21.39
C LEU A 687 -4.43 -5.90 -21.13
N GLY A 688 -4.13 -4.66 -21.51
CA GLY A 688 -5.06 -3.54 -21.55
C GLY A 688 -5.12 -2.68 -20.29
N HIS A 689 -4.33 -2.98 -19.25
CA HIS A 689 -4.19 -2.12 -18.09
C HIS A 689 -3.42 -0.85 -18.43
N VAL A 690 -3.79 0.27 -17.82
CA VAL A 690 -3.16 1.57 -18.07
C VAL A 690 -2.81 2.23 -16.74
N ARG A 691 -1.56 2.68 -16.61
CA ARG A 691 -1.10 3.48 -15.49
C ARG A 691 -0.79 4.90 -15.94
N TYR A 692 -1.23 5.88 -15.15
CA TYR A 692 -0.89 7.30 -15.32
C TYR A 692 0.34 7.67 -14.47
N PHE A 693 1.25 8.47 -15.04
CA PHE A 693 2.48 8.95 -14.41
C PHE A 693 2.46 10.48 -14.29
N PHE A 694 2.59 11.01 -13.10
CA PHE A 694 2.51 12.45 -12.83
C PHE A 694 3.81 13.22 -13.09
N GLY A 695 4.95 12.55 -13.09
CA GLY A 695 6.25 13.19 -13.28
C GLY A 695 6.69 13.23 -14.74
N ASP A 696 7.52 14.23 -15.09
CA ASP A 696 8.22 14.27 -16.38
C ASP A 696 9.41 13.29 -16.34
N PRO A 697 9.43 12.22 -17.17
CA PRO A 697 10.51 11.22 -17.14
C PRO A 697 11.86 11.79 -17.58
N ALA A 698 11.89 12.92 -18.28
CA ALA A 698 13.14 13.59 -18.66
C ALA A 698 13.80 14.30 -17.48
N LYS A 699 13.00 14.78 -16.51
CA LYS A 699 13.46 15.51 -15.33
C LYS A 699 13.49 14.68 -14.06
N HIS A 700 12.68 13.63 -13.99
CA HIS A 700 12.50 12.80 -12.79
C HIS A 700 12.89 11.36 -13.09
N TYR A 701 14.13 11.00 -12.80
CA TYR A 701 14.63 9.63 -13.00
C TYR A 701 13.72 8.57 -12.35
N GLN A 702 13.15 8.86 -11.17
CA GLN A 702 12.26 7.92 -10.47
C GLN A 702 10.97 7.64 -11.26
N THR A 703 10.41 8.62 -11.95
CA THR A 703 9.24 8.41 -12.83
C THR A 703 9.60 7.46 -13.96
N PHE A 704 10.76 7.67 -14.59
CA PHE A 704 11.23 6.80 -15.67
C PHE A 704 11.51 5.37 -15.19
N ALA A 705 12.28 5.21 -14.11
CA ALA A 705 12.57 3.90 -13.53
C ALA A 705 11.30 3.16 -13.08
N SER A 706 10.34 3.88 -12.49
CA SER A 706 9.04 3.32 -12.11
C SER A 706 8.22 2.89 -13.32
N ALA A 707 8.30 3.58 -14.45
CA ALA A 707 7.61 3.20 -15.68
C ALA A 707 8.21 1.93 -16.30
N VAL A 708 9.55 1.84 -16.35
CA VAL A 708 10.24 0.64 -16.82
C VAL A 708 9.90 -0.58 -15.96
N ALA A 709 9.91 -0.43 -14.63
CA ALA A 709 9.59 -1.51 -13.71
C ALA A 709 8.09 -1.91 -13.77
N HIS A 710 7.21 -0.94 -14.05
CA HIS A 710 5.76 -1.19 -14.08
C HIS A 710 5.36 -2.24 -15.12
N GLY A 711 5.91 -2.19 -16.33
CA GLY A 711 5.53 -3.10 -17.42
C GLY A 711 5.62 -4.58 -17.03
N PRO A 712 6.81 -5.11 -16.70
CA PRO A 712 6.98 -6.51 -16.31
C PRO A 712 6.24 -6.89 -15.04
N GLN A 713 6.24 -6.02 -14.02
CA GLN A 713 5.56 -6.29 -12.75
C GLN A 713 4.04 -6.35 -12.93
N ASN A 714 3.45 -5.42 -13.67
CA ASN A 714 2.02 -5.42 -13.96
C ASN A 714 1.62 -6.63 -14.83
N LEU A 715 2.39 -6.95 -15.86
CA LEU A 715 2.10 -8.09 -16.73
C LEU A 715 2.16 -9.41 -15.95
N SER A 716 3.23 -9.62 -15.17
CA SER A 716 3.40 -10.79 -14.31
C SER A 716 2.23 -10.96 -13.36
N VAL A 717 1.89 -9.93 -12.60
CA VAL A 717 0.80 -10.01 -11.62
C VAL A 717 -0.58 -10.14 -12.28
N THR A 718 -0.79 -9.53 -13.45
CA THR A 718 -2.05 -9.70 -14.18
C THR A 718 -2.27 -11.16 -14.57
N ILE A 719 -1.21 -11.89 -14.94
CA ILE A 719 -1.28 -13.34 -15.24
C ILE A 719 -1.64 -14.12 -13.96
N VAL A 720 -0.97 -13.83 -12.84
CA VAL A 720 -1.27 -14.46 -11.54
C VAL A 720 -2.70 -14.15 -11.09
N ASN A 721 -3.13 -12.89 -11.19
CA ASN A 721 -4.49 -12.46 -10.82
C ASN A 721 -5.57 -13.17 -11.64
N LYS A 722 -5.33 -13.40 -12.94
CA LYS A 722 -6.23 -14.21 -13.77
C LYS A 722 -6.29 -15.66 -13.30
N GLY A 723 -5.15 -16.25 -12.94
CA GLY A 723 -5.08 -17.60 -12.36
C GLY A 723 -5.82 -17.66 -11.04
N TRP A 724 -5.61 -16.69 -10.18
CA TRP A 724 -6.25 -16.62 -8.87
C TRP A 724 -7.78 -16.45 -8.95
N TRP A 725 -8.26 -15.66 -9.92
CA TRP A 725 -9.69 -15.57 -10.21
C TRP A 725 -10.27 -16.90 -10.71
N LYS A 726 -9.55 -17.62 -11.59
CA LYS A 726 -9.97 -18.96 -12.04
C LYS A 726 -10.00 -19.95 -10.89
N LEU A 727 -9.00 -19.90 -10.00
CA LEU A 727 -8.95 -20.71 -8.79
C LEU A 727 -10.17 -20.45 -7.89
N TRP A 728 -10.58 -19.19 -7.75
CA TRP A 728 -11.80 -18.81 -7.03
C TRP A 728 -13.06 -19.44 -7.65
N LEU A 729 -13.17 -19.41 -8.98
CA LEU A 729 -14.29 -20.02 -9.67
C LEU A 729 -14.30 -21.57 -9.49
N LEU A 730 -13.13 -22.21 -9.54
CA LEU A 730 -12.96 -23.62 -9.25
C LEU A 730 -13.37 -23.93 -7.80
N GLN A 731 -12.93 -23.14 -6.82
CA GLN A 731 -13.35 -23.34 -5.43
C GLN A 731 -14.85 -23.21 -5.24
N LYS A 732 -15.51 -22.28 -5.94
CA LYS A 732 -16.99 -22.19 -5.88
C LYS A 732 -17.69 -23.43 -6.39
N SER A 733 -17.10 -24.16 -7.35
CA SER A 733 -17.62 -25.43 -7.84
C SER A 733 -17.23 -26.63 -6.98
N GLU A 734 -16.13 -26.52 -6.22
CA GLU A 734 -15.56 -27.59 -5.37
C GLU A 734 -15.30 -27.08 -3.94
N PRO A 735 -16.34 -26.56 -3.24
CA PRO A 735 -16.15 -25.79 -2.00
C PRO A 735 -15.61 -26.61 -0.83
N THR A 736 -15.78 -27.93 -0.84
CA THR A 736 -15.24 -28.83 0.18
C THR A 736 -13.87 -29.38 -0.19
N ALA A 737 -13.57 -29.52 -1.48
CA ALA A 737 -12.33 -30.15 -1.95
C ALA A 737 -11.18 -29.18 -2.14
N LEU A 738 -11.46 -27.88 -2.29
CA LEU A 738 -10.47 -26.82 -2.53
C LEU A 738 -10.72 -25.65 -1.60
N ARG A 739 -9.65 -25.12 -0.98
CA ARG A 739 -9.70 -23.90 -0.16
C ARG A 739 -8.52 -23.00 -0.49
N MET A 740 -8.80 -21.82 -1.01
CA MET A 740 -7.78 -20.79 -1.25
C MET A 740 -7.22 -20.29 0.08
N LYS A 741 -5.92 -20.02 0.11
CA LYS A 741 -5.26 -19.50 1.30
C LYS A 741 -4.77 -18.09 1.10
N ALA A 742 -3.88 -17.82 0.16
CA ALA A 742 -3.30 -16.49 -0.03
C ALA A 742 -2.86 -16.25 -1.48
N GLN A 743 -2.48 -15.01 -1.77
CA GLN A 743 -1.65 -14.66 -2.91
C GLN A 743 -0.39 -13.99 -2.39
N VAL A 744 0.77 -14.53 -2.73
CA VAL A 744 2.07 -14.07 -2.24
C VAL A 744 3.01 -13.88 -3.42
N HIS A 745 3.23 -12.65 -3.84
CA HIS A 745 4.03 -12.32 -5.02
C HIS A 745 3.56 -13.05 -6.29
N ASP A 746 4.38 -13.96 -6.81
CA ASP A 746 4.11 -14.75 -8.01
C ASP A 746 3.49 -16.13 -7.68
N SER A 747 3.19 -16.39 -6.41
CA SER A 747 2.61 -17.66 -5.91
C SER A 747 1.21 -17.47 -5.32
N ALA A 748 0.46 -18.57 -5.25
CA ALA A 748 -0.91 -18.58 -4.72
C ALA A 748 -1.19 -19.85 -3.92
N PRO A 749 -0.77 -19.92 -2.65
CA PRO A 749 -1.03 -21.10 -1.82
C PRO A 749 -2.53 -21.36 -1.65
N PHE A 750 -2.89 -22.64 -1.76
CA PHE A 750 -4.20 -23.21 -1.49
C PHE A 750 -4.06 -24.55 -0.80
N GLN A 751 -5.13 -25.11 -0.29
CA GLN A 751 -5.17 -26.51 0.17
C GLN A 751 -6.26 -27.28 -0.57
N TYR A 752 -6.01 -28.56 -0.76
CA TYR A 752 -6.93 -29.48 -1.41
C TYR A 752 -7.06 -30.78 -0.58
N LEU A 753 -8.20 -31.49 -0.69
CA LEU A 753 -8.37 -32.79 -0.04
C LEU A 753 -7.27 -33.74 -0.52
N THR A 754 -6.55 -34.35 0.41
CA THR A 754 -5.38 -35.20 0.12
C THR A 754 -5.67 -36.36 -0.82
N ASP A 755 -6.89 -36.88 -0.79
CA ASP A 755 -7.39 -37.97 -1.67
C ASP A 755 -7.90 -37.46 -3.03
N ARG A 756 -7.85 -36.15 -3.30
CA ARG A 756 -8.32 -35.51 -4.54
C ARG A 756 -7.19 -34.79 -5.32
N PRO A 757 -6.15 -35.54 -5.79
CA PRO A 757 -5.06 -34.95 -6.58
C PRO A 757 -5.56 -34.36 -7.91
N ASP A 758 -6.69 -34.79 -8.45
CA ASP A 758 -7.34 -34.20 -9.61
C ASP A 758 -7.70 -32.73 -9.40
N ILE A 759 -8.10 -32.34 -8.17
CA ILE A 759 -8.40 -30.95 -7.81
C ILE A 759 -7.12 -30.12 -7.74
N ARG A 760 -6.03 -30.68 -7.18
CA ARG A 760 -4.70 -30.03 -7.21
C ARG A 760 -4.30 -29.70 -8.64
N ASP A 761 -4.38 -30.66 -9.54
CA ASP A 761 -3.94 -30.49 -10.93
C ASP A 761 -4.80 -29.45 -11.67
N LYS A 762 -6.13 -29.45 -11.48
CA LYS A 762 -7.02 -28.42 -12.00
C LYS A 762 -6.69 -27.03 -11.43
N ALA A 763 -6.34 -26.97 -10.15
CA ALA A 763 -5.98 -25.72 -9.49
C ALA A 763 -4.65 -25.14 -10.05
N ILE A 764 -3.64 -25.99 -10.26
CA ILE A 764 -2.38 -25.58 -10.89
C ILE A 764 -2.62 -25.10 -12.33
N GLU A 765 -3.49 -25.79 -13.09
CA GLU A 765 -3.81 -25.42 -14.47
C GLU A 765 -4.44 -24.02 -14.58
N CYS A 766 -5.10 -23.53 -13.53
CA CYS A 766 -5.61 -22.16 -13.50
C CYS A 766 -4.51 -21.11 -13.76
N PHE A 767 -3.27 -21.38 -13.38
CA PHE A 767 -2.11 -20.48 -13.51
C PHE A 767 -1.32 -20.66 -14.81
N ARG A 768 -1.54 -21.75 -15.55
CA ARG A 768 -0.85 -22.08 -16.81
C ARG A 768 -1.45 -21.41 -18.05
N THR A 769 -2.35 -20.43 -17.88
CA THR A 769 -3.04 -19.80 -19.01
C THR A 769 -2.07 -18.98 -19.86
N PRO A 770 -1.93 -19.29 -21.16
CA PRO A 770 -1.10 -18.50 -22.05
C PRO A 770 -1.70 -17.11 -22.30
N VAL A 771 -0.85 -16.13 -22.58
CA VAL A 771 -1.24 -14.80 -22.98
C VAL A 771 -0.52 -14.39 -24.27
N ILE A 772 -1.17 -13.58 -25.09
CA ILE A 772 -0.56 -13.08 -26.32
C ILE A 772 0.07 -11.71 -26.08
N ILE A 773 1.36 -11.59 -26.31
CA ILE A 773 2.14 -10.36 -26.15
C ILE A 773 2.80 -10.03 -27.47
N HIS A 774 2.46 -8.91 -28.07
CA HIS A 774 2.96 -8.47 -29.38
C HIS A 774 2.85 -9.58 -30.47
N GLY A 775 1.73 -10.32 -30.47
CA GLY A 775 1.49 -11.40 -31.43
C GLY A 775 2.19 -12.73 -31.10
N ARG A 776 2.95 -12.81 -29.99
CA ARG A 776 3.59 -14.04 -29.52
C ARG A 776 2.90 -14.59 -28.30
N GLU A 777 2.77 -15.91 -28.24
CA GLU A 777 2.25 -16.59 -27.08
C GLU A 777 3.33 -16.66 -25.99
N LEU A 778 3.02 -16.10 -24.81
CA LEU A 778 3.81 -16.27 -23.59
C LEU A 778 3.14 -17.31 -22.71
N ARG A 779 3.86 -18.39 -22.40
CA ARG A 779 3.52 -19.37 -21.37
C ARG A 779 4.56 -19.27 -20.26
N ILE A 780 4.11 -19.00 -19.05
CA ILE A 780 4.97 -19.01 -17.88
C ILE A 780 4.88 -20.40 -17.25
N PRO A 781 6.01 -21.12 -17.09
CA PRO A 781 6.02 -22.40 -16.40
C PRO A 781 5.60 -22.21 -14.95
N VAL A 782 4.80 -23.13 -14.44
CA VAL A 782 4.31 -23.12 -13.05
C VAL A 782 4.90 -24.32 -12.34
N ASP A 783 5.88 -24.07 -11.49
CA ASP A 783 6.39 -25.05 -10.53
C ASP A 783 5.46 -25.05 -9.31
N TYR A 784 5.43 -26.12 -8.52
CA TYR A 784 4.65 -26.15 -7.30
C TYR A 784 5.33 -26.89 -6.17
N LYS A 785 4.93 -26.58 -4.96
CA LYS A 785 5.36 -27.24 -3.74
C LYS A 785 4.14 -27.75 -3.01
N GLU A 786 4.22 -28.93 -2.45
CA GLU A 786 3.12 -29.50 -1.67
C GLU A 786 3.60 -30.17 -0.38
N GLY A 787 2.81 -30.10 0.67
CA GLY A 787 3.17 -30.65 1.96
C GLY A 787 2.11 -30.44 3.06
N PRO A 788 2.37 -30.96 4.25
CA PRO A 788 1.46 -30.84 5.39
C PRO A 788 1.41 -29.45 6.00
N SER A 789 2.48 -28.64 5.79
CA SER A 789 2.55 -27.25 6.20
C SER A 789 3.09 -26.40 5.05
N TRP A 790 2.94 -25.08 5.15
CA TRP A 790 3.45 -24.16 4.14
C TRP A 790 5.00 -24.09 4.13
N GLY A 791 5.63 -24.48 5.24
CA GLY A 791 7.10 -24.52 5.36
C GLY A 791 7.72 -25.86 5.02
N GLU A 792 7.02 -26.96 5.26
CA GLU A 792 7.46 -28.33 5.00
C GLU A 792 6.83 -28.87 3.71
N THR A 793 7.41 -28.45 2.60
CA THR A 793 6.89 -28.77 1.26
C THR A 793 7.96 -29.46 0.42
N VAL A 794 7.51 -30.36 -0.47
CA VAL A 794 8.33 -31.00 -1.51
C VAL A 794 8.12 -30.27 -2.84
N GLU A 795 9.21 -29.82 -3.44
CA GLU A 795 9.18 -29.14 -4.74
C GLU A 795 8.93 -30.15 -5.87
N ARG A 796 7.98 -29.80 -6.74
CA ARG A 796 7.62 -30.53 -7.94
C ARG A 796 7.80 -29.61 -9.13
N LYS A 797 8.58 -30.00 -10.11
CA LYS A 797 8.70 -29.23 -11.34
C LYS A 797 7.52 -29.48 -12.25
N ALA A 798 7.10 -28.44 -12.99
CA ALA A 798 6.13 -28.59 -14.05
C ALA A 798 6.66 -29.57 -15.09
N GLN A 799 5.88 -30.57 -15.43
CA GLN A 799 6.13 -31.43 -16.59
C GLN A 799 5.73 -30.72 -17.87
#